data_3642d7d6f1251f1634764e12cdd57024
#
_entry.id   3642d7d6f1251f1634764e12cdd57024
#
_cell.length_a   1.000
_cell.length_b   1.000
_cell.length_c   1.000
_cell.angle_alpha   90.00
_cell.angle_beta   90.00
_cell.angle_gamma   90.00
#
_symmetry.space_group_name_H-M   'P 1'
#
loop_
_entity.id
_entity.type
_entity.pdbx_description
1 polymer ?
#
loop_
_entity_poly.entity_id
_entity_poly.type
_entity_poly.pdbx_seq_one_letter_code
_entity_poly.pdbx_strand_id
1 'polypeptide(L)'
;HAQGHGHAQDHAHHHDHGHHHGHDHDHDHDHDHEHGHDHSHAKAMPTDKWVPHTHEPGVPHEHGVNDYMKAVAEYRKTWPTKQDVIEQTPDPAVREMILRMEQIGCDTVFDRFDKQQPQCTFGIAGVCCRVCFMGPCKITPKSPRGVCGADADLIVARNMTRAAAGGLTQHGAHAREILISLKAAANDQLDIPILGEEKIRTVCKAFNIPEEGRSLKEVANDLADVLLEDLSRALPGEYKTITALAPAERREVWKNLDILPISAYNEAFDAYHRTCVGTDGDWESNMKQFLRCGLAFTFTGVVAADIATDALFGQGGRRTSKVNIGALKKGYVNIAVHGHLPTLVSQICTIGASEEYLEKAKAIGAKGIQFYGICCSGLSSMYRYENVIPLCNAIGAELVLGTGALDCWVADVQDVYPAIMDVARCFNTKVITTSDAARLPGAEHIGYDHHHTNLSETKALARKILDRALEAHELRKGMPVFIPPYEITAEVGFSPESTVKHYGSFKPLADALKSGKVRGIVNVVGCSNPRVIYEKATVDIVDTLIKNGCIILTNGCASFPLMKLGYCNTDAIKKCSPALQEFLGDDQPPVWHVGECVDNARSSGIFAGIAGELGLNLPQMPFAMSSPEWSNEKGIDASLGFRLMGINSYHCVEPPTQGSDAVTKWLKEDTKDILGSVMYVNTDPKKVAEKILADIDAKRAALGWAEVK
;
A
#
# COMPACT_ATOMS: atom_id res chain seq x y z
N HIS A 1 -37.93 32.29 -32.37
CA HIS A 1 -38.55 31.68 -33.57
C HIS A 1 -38.10 30.23 -33.58
N ALA A 2 -38.82 29.23 -33.15
CA ALA A 2 -40.11 28.69 -33.46
C ALA A 2 -40.11 27.68 -34.63
N GLN A 3 -40.68 26.50 -34.33
CA GLN A 3 -41.23 25.44 -35.18
C GLN A 3 -40.26 24.34 -35.62
N GLY A 4 -40.44 23.02 -35.35
CA GLY A 4 -41.66 22.25 -35.02
C GLY A 4 -41.91 21.24 -36.13
N HIS A 5 -42.07 19.95 -35.72
CA HIS A 5 -42.66 18.75 -36.37
C HIS A 5 -41.74 17.53 -36.12
N GLY A 6 -42.11 16.51 -35.50
CA GLY A 6 -43.24 15.64 -35.27
C GLY A 6 -43.37 14.53 -36.30
N HIS A 7 -42.98 13.27 -35.95
CA HIS A 7 -43.63 12.06 -36.44
C HIS A 7 -43.30 10.86 -35.55
N ALA A 8 -44.34 10.33 -34.93
CA ALA A 8 -44.39 9.02 -34.31
C ALA A 8 -44.64 7.96 -35.39
N GLN A 9 -44.10 6.78 -35.22
CA GLN A 9 -44.66 5.54 -35.77
C GLN A 9 -44.42 4.38 -34.80
N ASP A 10 -45.53 3.87 -34.27
CA ASP A 10 -45.69 2.60 -33.60
C ASP A 10 -45.41 1.43 -34.57
N HIS A 11 -44.73 0.40 -34.09
CA HIS A 11 -44.97 -0.97 -34.55
C HIS A 11 -44.80 -1.96 -33.40
N ALA A 12 -45.95 -2.44 -32.91
CA ALA A 12 -46.05 -3.61 -32.08
C ALA A 12 -45.98 -4.88 -32.93
N HIS A 13 -45.22 -5.86 -32.52
CA HIS A 13 -45.42 -7.25 -32.94
C HIS A 13 -45.28 -8.18 -31.73
N HIS A 14 -46.43 -8.77 -31.39
CA HIS A 14 -46.59 -9.98 -30.58
C HIS A 14 -46.11 -11.19 -31.39
N HIS A 15 -45.33 -12.08 -30.78
CA HIS A 15 -45.39 -13.50 -31.07
C HIS A 15 -45.16 -14.31 -29.79
N ASP A 16 -46.20 -15.00 -29.42
CA ASP A 16 -46.34 -16.04 -28.43
C ASP A 16 -45.96 -17.38 -29.06
N HIS A 17 -45.12 -18.19 -28.47
CA HIS A 17 -45.10 -19.65 -28.67
C HIS A 17 -44.46 -20.32 -27.44
N GLY A 18 -45.34 -20.90 -26.64
CA GLY A 18 -44.97 -21.89 -25.65
C GLY A 18 -44.68 -23.26 -26.28
N HIS A 19 -43.74 -23.99 -25.75
CA HIS A 19 -43.71 -25.45 -25.81
C HIS A 19 -43.12 -26.02 -24.54
N HIS A 20 -43.93 -26.79 -23.84
CA HIS A 20 -43.55 -27.74 -22.80
C HIS A 20 -42.85 -28.95 -23.42
N HIS A 21 -41.77 -29.44 -22.84
CA HIS A 21 -41.49 -30.87 -22.77
C HIS A 21 -40.66 -31.13 -21.53
N GLY A 22 -41.23 -31.89 -20.59
CA GLY A 22 -40.53 -32.52 -19.51
C GLY A 22 -39.92 -33.86 -19.99
N HIS A 23 -38.80 -34.21 -19.41
CA HIS A 23 -38.34 -35.60 -19.35
C HIS A 23 -37.60 -35.80 -18.02
N ASP A 24 -38.21 -36.62 -17.18
CA ASP A 24 -37.61 -37.30 -16.03
C ASP A 24 -36.63 -38.37 -16.54
N HIS A 25 -35.46 -38.45 -15.96
CA HIS A 25 -34.67 -39.67 -15.91
C HIS A 25 -33.90 -39.72 -14.60
N ASP A 26 -34.40 -40.58 -13.71
CA ASP A 26 -33.64 -41.15 -12.59
C ASP A 26 -32.55 -42.09 -13.12
N HIS A 27 -31.36 -41.93 -12.59
CA HIS A 27 -30.38 -43.05 -12.54
C HIS A 27 -29.56 -42.93 -11.25
N ASP A 28 -29.90 -43.81 -10.32
CA ASP A 28 -29.06 -44.24 -9.22
C ASP A 28 -27.81 -44.96 -9.74
N HIS A 29 -26.65 -44.62 -9.28
CA HIS A 29 -25.50 -45.50 -9.22
C HIS A 29 -24.67 -45.21 -7.96
N ASP A 30 -24.85 -46.08 -6.97
CA ASP A 30 -23.93 -46.29 -5.87
C ASP A 30 -22.57 -46.82 -6.40
N HIS A 31 -21.48 -46.19 -6.01
CA HIS A 31 -20.17 -46.82 -5.94
C HIS A 31 -19.41 -46.32 -4.72
N ASP A 32 -19.40 -47.15 -3.70
CA ASP A 32 -18.47 -47.10 -2.57
C ASP A 32 -17.03 -47.30 -3.06
N HIS A 33 -16.14 -46.36 -2.78
CA HIS A 33 -14.72 -46.61 -2.65
C HIS A 33 -14.16 -45.85 -1.45
N GLU A 34 -14.00 -46.57 -0.36
CA GLU A 34 -13.15 -46.19 0.76
C GLU A 34 -11.68 -46.10 0.31
N HIS A 35 -11.10 -44.92 0.36
CA HIS A 35 -9.67 -44.72 0.54
C HIS A 35 -9.43 -43.70 1.62
N GLY A 36 -9.09 -44.19 2.81
CA GLY A 36 -8.65 -43.40 3.91
C GLY A 36 -7.32 -42.72 3.60
N HIS A 37 -7.35 -41.39 3.57
CA HIS A 37 -6.18 -40.57 3.75
C HIS A 37 -6.43 -39.62 4.93
N ASP A 38 -5.65 -39.90 5.96
CA ASP A 38 -5.58 -39.09 7.17
C ASP A 38 -5.05 -37.70 6.82
N HIS A 39 -5.96 -36.72 6.62
CA HIS A 39 -5.63 -35.34 6.49
C HIS A 39 -5.80 -34.68 7.85
N SER A 40 -4.67 -34.42 8.50
CA SER A 40 -4.56 -33.57 9.69
C SER A 40 -5.38 -32.29 9.53
N HIS A 41 -6.37 -32.19 10.35
CA HIS A 41 -7.42 -31.23 10.47
C HIS A 41 -6.98 -29.76 10.29
N ALA A 42 -7.15 -29.19 9.10
CA ALA A 42 -7.56 -27.81 9.01
C ALA A 42 -8.98 -27.76 9.62
N LYS A 43 -9.12 -27.16 10.79
CA LYS A 43 -10.45 -26.95 11.37
C LYS A 43 -11.29 -26.21 10.36
N ALA A 44 -12.28 -26.88 9.79
CA ALA A 44 -13.33 -26.22 9.03
C ALA A 44 -13.83 -25.06 9.90
N MET A 45 -14.04 -23.88 9.30
CA MET A 45 -14.74 -22.82 10.01
C MET A 45 -16.02 -23.43 10.58
N PRO A 46 -16.33 -23.21 11.86
CA PRO A 46 -17.64 -23.58 12.33
C PRO A 46 -18.64 -22.78 11.51
N THR A 47 -19.32 -23.45 10.60
CA THR A 47 -20.43 -22.85 9.84
C THR A 47 -21.47 -22.23 10.78
N ASP A 48 -21.51 -22.72 11.99
CA ASP A 48 -22.40 -22.27 13.07
C ASP A 48 -22.08 -20.85 13.59
N LYS A 49 -20.87 -20.32 13.39
CA LYS A 49 -20.54 -18.92 13.75
C LYS A 49 -21.02 -17.89 12.72
N TRP A 50 -21.43 -18.33 11.55
CA TRP A 50 -21.94 -17.48 10.47
C TRP A 50 -23.46 -17.59 10.27
N VAL A 51 -24.17 -18.28 11.17
CA VAL A 51 -25.62 -18.35 11.15
C VAL A 51 -26.18 -17.00 11.62
N PRO A 52 -27.07 -16.34 10.86
CA PRO A 52 -27.73 -15.14 11.31
C PRO A 52 -28.36 -15.37 12.69
N HIS A 53 -28.26 -14.39 13.59
CA HIS A 53 -28.93 -14.49 14.88
C HIS A 53 -30.41 -14.78 14.68
N THR A 54 -30.85 -15.96 15.10
CA THR A 54 -32.28 -16.29 15.13
C THR A 54 -32.90 -15.56 16.31
N HIS A 55 -33.77 -14.60 16.01
CA HIS A 55 -34.53 -13.90 17.03
C HIS A 55 -35.76 -14.71 17.42
N GLU A 56 -36.07 -14.79 18.69
CA GLU A 56 -37.36 -15.30 19.12
C GLU A 56 -38.45 -14.35 18.64
N PRO A 57 -39.49 -14.86 17.95
CA PRO A 57 -40.58 -14.02 17.46
C PRO A 57 -41.25 -13.23 18.60
N GLY A 58 -41.32 -11.92 18.48
CA GLY A 58 -41.99 -11.04 19.42
C GLY A 58 -41.13 -10.50 20.55
N VAL A 59 -39.84 -10.85 20.62
CA VAL A 59 -38.90 -10.23 21.56
C VAL A 59 -38.24 -9.04 20.88
N PRO A 60 -38.38 -7.82 21.43
CA PRO A 60 -37.63 -6.66 20.91
C PRO A 60 -36.13 -6.92 20.98
N HIS A 61 -35.43 -6.79 19.90
CA HIS A 61 -33.98 -6.94 19.89
C HIS A 61 -33.34 -5.63 20.35
N GLU A 62 -32.78 -5.66 21.55
CA GLU A 62 -31.97 -4.55 22.04
C GLU A 62 -30.55 -4.69 21.48
N HIS A 63 -30.24 -3.90 20.46
CA HIS A 63 -28.85 -3.69 20.06
C HIS A 63 -28.18 -2.78 21.08
N GLY A 64 -27.36 -3.36 21.95
CA GLY A 64 -26.53 -2.59 22.87
C GLY A 64 -25.55 -1.72 22.08
N VAL A 65 -25.65 -0.41 22.23
CA VAL A 65 -24.61 0.52 21.73
C VAL A 65 -23.59 0.68 22.84
N ASN A 66 -22.34 0.36 22.54
CA ASN A 66 -21.24 0.53 23.48
C ASN A 66 -20.98 2.02 23.82
N ASP A 67 -20.22 2.29 24.88
CA ASP A 67 -19.82 3.66 25.27
C ASP A 67 -18.60 4.13 24.46
N TYR A 68 -18.69 4.12 23.15
CA TYR A 68 -17.61 4.56 22.27
C TYR A 68 -17.23 6.04 22.48
N MET A 69 -18.16 6.86 22.98
CA MET A 69 -17.89 8.29 23.21
C MET A 69 -16.78 8.48 24.23
N LYS A 70 -16.79 7.66 25.29
CA LYS A 70 -15.72 7.66 26.29
C LYS A 70 -14.41 7.13 25.71
N ALA A 71 -14.46 6.01 24.99
CA ALA A 71 -13.29 5.43 24.33
C ALA A 71 -12.63 6.41 23.34
N VAL A 72 -13.42 7.09 22.52
CA VAL A 72 -12.93 8.12 21.59
C VAL A 72 -12.35 9.33 22.32
N ALA A 73 -12.96 9.76 23.43
CA ALA A 73 -12.45 10.87 24.23
C ALA A 73 -11.06 10.54 24.81
N GLU A 74 -10.88 9.34 25.35
CA GLU A 74 -9.59 8.87 25.86
C GLU A 74 -8.56 8.73 24.72
N TYR A 75 -8.96 8.19 23.57
CA TYR A 75 -8.08 8.06 22.39
C TYR A 75 -7.59 9.44 21.92
N ARG A 76 -8.45 10.45 21.83
CA ARG A 76 -8.04 11.82 21.46
C ARG A 76 -6.98 12.40 22.40
N LYS A 77 -6.97 12.07 23.68
CA LYS A 77 -5.95 12.54 24.63
C LYS A 77 -4.54 12.06 24.28
N THR A 78 -4.42 11.01 23.47
CA THR A 78 -3.13 10.50 23.01
C THR A 78 -2.58 11.25 21.79
N TRP A 79 -3.39 12.09 21.15
CA TRP A 79 -3.00 12.77 19.93
C TRP A 79 -2.10 13.97 20.21
N PRO A 80 -0.99 14.09 19.49
CA PRO A 80 -0.07 15.20 19.68
C PRO A 80 -0.60 16.49 19.09
N THR A 81 -0.17 17.59 19.65
CA THR A 81 -0.26 18.93 19.05
C THR A 81 0.95 19.15 18.13
N LYS A 82 0.89 20.20 17.30
CA LYS A 82 2.06 20.65 16.52
C LYS A 82 3.28 20.89 17.41
N GLN A 83 3.07 21.48 18.61
CA GLN A 83 4.15 21.75 19.55
C GLN A 83 4.80 20.46 20.04
N ASP A 84 4.00 19.42 20.33
CA ASP A 84 4.53 18.10 20.70
C ASP A 84 5.38 17.50 19.57
N VAL A 85 4.96 17.70 18.31
CA VAL A 85 5.76 17.24 17.15
C VAL A 85 7.09 17.99 17.06
N ILE A 86 7.10 19.29 17.25
CA ILE A 86 8.33 20.11 17.26
C ILE A 86 9.31 19.61 18.33
N GLU A 87 8.79 19.30 19.53
CA GLU A 87 9.62 18.87 20.66
C GLU A 87 10.13 17.44 20.55
N GLN A 88 9.35 16.53 19.97
CA GLN A 88 9.56 15.09 20.08
C GLN A 88 9.86 14.37 18.76
N THR A 89 9.73 15.04 17.60
CA THR A 89 10.11 14.41 16.33
C THR A 89 11.57 13.94 16.36
N PRO A 90 11.85 12.71 15.90
CA PRO A 90 13.23 12.21 15.91
C PRO A 90 14.12 12.85 14.86
N ASP A 91 13.56 13.52 13.85
CA ASP A 91 14.31 14.16 12.76
C ASP A 91 14.47 15.66 12.99
N PRO A 92 15.71 16.13 13.25
CA PRO A 92 15.96 17.56 13.43
C PRO A 92 15.63 18.39 12.19
N ALA A 93 15.71 17.84 10.98
CA ALA A 93 15.33 18.54 9.75
C ALA A 93 13.84 18.86 9.73
N VAL A 94 13.00 17.94 10.20
CA VAL A 94 11.54 18.18 10.34
C VAL A 94 11.28 19.31 11.31
N ARG A 95 11.92 19.30 12.47
CA ARG A 95 11.80 20.35 13.48
C ARG A 95 12.15 21.74 12.90
N GLU A 96 13.31 21.85 12.27
CA GLU A 96 13.75 23.10 11.69
C GLU A 96 12.82 23.59 10.59
N MET A 97 12.29 22.69 9.77
CA MET A 97 11.37 23.06 8.71
C MET A 97 9.98 23.45 9.24
N ILE A 98 9.45 22.81 10.27
CA ILE A 98 8.20 23.28 10.91
C ILE A 98 8.38 24.72 11.44
N LEU A 99 9.48 25.00 12.11
CA LEU A 99 9.79 26.36 12.61
C LEU A 99 9.97 27.34 11.43
N ARG A 100 10.60 26.91 10.34
CA ARG A 100 10.71 27.72 9.12
C ARG A 100 9.34 28.05 8.52
N MET A 101 8.41 27.09 8.47
CA MET A 101 7.07 27.31 7.96
C MET A 101 6.31 28.34 8.81
N GLU A 102 6.48 28.34 10.13
CA GLU A 102 5.94 29.40 11.01
C GLU A 102 6.49 30.77 10.66
N GLN A 103 7.80 30.90 10.45
CA GLN A 103 8.44 32.15 10.10
C GLN A 103 7.93 32.77 8.79
N ILE A 104 7.61 31.93 7.82
CA ILE A 104 7.08 32.39 6.52
C ILE A 104 5.55 32.43 6.46
N GLY A 105 4.87 32.11 7.54
CA GLY A 105 3.41 32.17 7.65
C GLY A 105 2.66 31.15 6.82
N CYS A 106 3.27 29.98 6.52
CA CYS A 106 2.63 28.89 5.81
C CYS A 106 2.15 27.80 6.78
N ASP A 107 0.88 27.45 6.69
CA ASP A 107 0.32 26.32 7.42
C ASP A 107 0.91 24.98 6.93
N THR A 108 1.08 24.04 7.86
CA THR A 108 1.45 22.65 7.59
C THR A 108 0.28 21.73 7.91
N VAL A 109 0.45 20.43 7.63
CA VAL A 109 -0.51 19.39 8.05
C VAL A 109 -0.74 19.43 9.58
N PHE A 110 0.29 19.77 10.36
CA PHE A 110 0.22 19.84 11.81
C PHE A 110 -0.66 21.01 12.28
N ASP A 111 -0.55 22.18 11.62
CA ASP A 111 -1.43 23.32 11.88
C ASP A 111 -2.88 22.99 11.55
N ARG A 112 -3.12 22.35 10.42
CA ARG A 112 -4.47 21.95 10.00
C ARG A 112 -5.04 20.85 10.90
N PHE A 113 -4.21 19.94 11.37
CA PHE A 113 -4.63 18.91 12.32
C PHE A 113 -5.08 19.54 13.65
N ASP A 114 -4.32 20.48 14.19
CA ASP A 114 -4.69 21.23 15.40
C ASP A 114 -6.01 22.00 15.19
N LYS A 115 -6.16 22.68 14.04
CA LYS A 115 -7.40 23.41 13.70
C LYS A 115 -8.62 22.50 13.52
N GLN A 116 -8.46 21.23 13.22
CA GLN A 116 -9.54 20.25 13.10
C GLN A 116 -9.99 19.67 14.45
N GLN A 117 -9.30 20.00 15.54
CA GLN A 117 -9.68 19.48 16.84
C GLN A 117 -10.86 20.26 17.48
N PRO A 118 -11.81 19.55 18.14
CA PRO A 118 -11.89 18.08 18.20
C PRO A 118 -12.52 17.50 16.92
N GLN A 119 -11.86 16.50 16.34
CA GLN A 119 -12.44 15.77 15.21
C GLN A 119 -13.72 15.04 15.62
N CYS A 120 -14.62 14.80 14.66
CA CYS A 120 -15.94 14.24 14.90
C CYS A 120 -15.89 12.86 15.56
N THR A 121 -16.51 12.73 16.73
CA THR A 121 -16.58 11.48 17.51
C THR A 121 -17.21 10.33 16.71
N PHE A 122 -18.29 10.59 15.97
CA PHE A 122 -19.01 9.59 15.20
C PHE A 122 -18.18 9.06 14.02
N GLY A 123 -17.43 9.96 13.36
CA GLY A 123 -16.51 9.59 12.29
C GLY A 123 -15.36 8.74 12.80
N ILE A 124 -14.75 9.11 13.94
CA ILE A 124 -13.66 8.34 14.56
C ILE A 124 -14.14 6.95 14.97
N ALA A 125 -15.32 6.85 15.57
CA ALA A 125 -15.90 5.58 15.98
C ALA A 125 -16.43 4.71 14.84
N GLY A 126 -16.52 5.26 13.62
CA GLY A 126 -17.02 4.56 12.45
C GLY A 126 -18.54 4.40 12.36
N VAL A 127 -19.30 5.10 13.21
CA VAL A 127 -20.78 4.97 13.31
C VAL A 127 -21.55 6.08 12.60
N CYS A 128 -20.90 6.80 11.70
CA CYS A 128 -21.51 7.77 10.81
C CYS A 128 -21.79 7.13 9.44
N CYS A 129 -23.05 7.15 9.00
CA CYS A 129 -23.43 6.63 7.69
C CYS A 129 -23.92 7.75 6.77
N ARG A 130 -23.34 7.82 5.56
CA ARG A 130 -23.69 8.77 4.51
C ARG A 130 -23.98 8.08 3.16
N VAL A 131 -24.45 6.86 3.21
CA VAL A 131 -24.67 6.05 2.01
C VAL A 131 -25.85 6.53 1.16
N CYS A 132 -26.86 7.16 1.80
CA CYS A 132 -28.05 7.64 1.11
C CYS A 132 -28.47 9.04 1.57
N PHE A 133 -29.45 9.62 0.89
CA PHE A 133 -29.95 10.99 1.18
C PHE A 133 -30.98 11.05 2.32
N MET A 134 -31.37 9.93 2.91
CA MET A 134 -32.14 9.92 4.18
C MET A 134 -31.25 10.23 5.39
N GLY A 135 -29.94 10.06 5.24
CA GLY A 135 -28.96 10.44 6.22
C GLY A 135 -28.54 11.92 6.12
N PRO A 136 -27.42 12.32 6.76
CA PRO A 136 -26.48 11.44 7.47
C PRO A 136 -27.07 10.85 8.75
N CYS A 137 -26.80 9.58 8.99
CA CYS A 137 -27.17 8.90 10.23
C CYS A 137 -25.96 8.79 11.15
N LYS A 138 -26.20 8.89 12.45
CA LYS A 138 -25.22 8.62 13.50
C LYS A 138 -25.84 7.70 14.54
N ILE A 139 -25.11 6.72 15.01
CA ILE A 139 -25.60 5.79 16.00
C ILE A 139 -25.23 6.28 17.41
N THR A 140 -26.20 6.32 18.27
CA THR A 140 -26.07 6.70 19.69
C THR A 140 -26.97 5.82 20.53
N PRO A 141 -26.80 5.75 21.87
CA PRO A 141 -27.71 5.01 22.76
C PRO A 141 -29.20 5.44 22.59
N LYS A 142 -29.45 6.72 22.24
CA LYS A 142 -30.82 7.23 22.00
C LYS A 142 -31.34 6.94 20.58
N SER A 143 -30.43 6.65 19.65
CA SER A 143 -30.74 6.37 18.26
C SER A 143 -29.85 5.21 17.78
N PRO A 144 -30.20 3.97 18.20
CA PRO A 144 -29.34 2.79 17.96
C PRO A 144 -29.41 2.29 16.53
N ARG A 145 -30.28 2.88 15.68
CA ARG A 145 -30.43 2.52 14.27
C ARG A 145 -30.49 3.76 13.38
N GLY A 146 -29.91 3.65 12.19
CA GLY A 146 -30.13 4.63 11.12
C GLY A 146 -31.56 4.60 10.59
N VAL A 147 -31.89 5.55 9.73
CA VAL A 147 -33.26 5.67 9.14
C VAL A 147 -33.67 4.39 8.41
N CYS A 148 -32.77 3.70 7.73
CA CYS A 148 -33.03 2.43 7.04
C CYS A 148 -33.02 1.19 7.96
N GLY A 149 -32.75 1.35 9.26
CA GLY A 149 -32.67 0.26 10.23
C GLY A 149 -31.26 -0.31 10.45
N ALA A 150 -30.24 0.18 9.74
CA ALA A 150 -28.86 -0.24 9.94
C ALA A 150 -28.38 0.12 11.35
N ASP A 151 -27.76 -0.84 12.03
CA ASP A 151 -27.15 -0.66 13.36
C ASP A 151 -25.68 -0.27 13.28
N ALA A 152 -25.03 -0.17 14.42
CA ALA A 152 -23.61 0.18 14.53
C ALA A 152 -22.71 -0.83 13.81
N ASP A 153 -22.98 -2.13 13.97
CA ASP A 153 -22.16 -3.19 13.40
C ASP A 153 -22.16 -3.13 11.88
N LEU A 154 -23.37 -3.01 11.30
CA LEU A 154 -23.51 -2.89 9.85
C LEU A 154 -22.87 -1.61 9.31
N ILE A 155 -23.04 -0.46 9.97
CA ILE A 155 -22.45 0.80 9.52
C ILE A 155 -20.95 0.76 9.55
N VAL A 156 -20.35 0.25 10.64
CA VAL A 156 -18.89 0.10 10.76
C VAL A 156 -18.36 -0.87 9.70
N ALA A 157 -19.01 -2.02 9.50
CA ALA A 157 -18.62 -2.98 8.47
C ALA A 157 -18.70 -2.40 7.05
N ARG A 158 -19.74 -1.65 6.73
CA ARG A 158 -19.86 -0.91 5.45
C ARG A 158 -18.70 0.07 5.26
N ASN A 159 -18.39 0.85 6.28
CA ASN A 159 -17.29 1.83 6.21
C ASN A 159 -15.93 1.14 6.01
N MET A 160 -15.68 0.02 6.69
CA MET A 160 -14.46 -0.76 6.51
C MET A 160 -14.37 -1.40 5.13
N THR A 161 -15.47 -1.95 4.62
CA THR A 161 -15.53 -2.55 3.28
C THR A 161 -15.30 -1.50 2.19
N ARG A 162 -15.87 -0.29 2.33
CA ARG A 162 -15.63 0.83 1.41
C ARG A 162 -14.19 1.32 1.48
N ALA A 163 -13.59 1.35 2.65
CA ALA A 163 -12.18 1.70 2.80
C ALA A 163 -11.27 0.67 2.10
N ALA A 164 -11.54 -0.62 2.24
CA ALA A 164 -10.80 -1.67 1.52
C ALA A 164 -11.00 -1.57 0.00
N ALA A 165 -12.22 -1.31 -0.46
CA ALA A 165 -12.45 -1.05 -1.89
C ALA A 165 -11.69 0.19 -2.38
N GLY A 166 -11.60 1.24 -1.56
CA GLY A 166 -10.80 2.43 -1.84
C GLY A 166 -9.31 2.11 -2.02
N GLY A 167 -8.73 1.37 -1.09
CA GLY A 167 -7.33 0.93 -1.20
C GLY A 167 -7.08 0.03 -2.41
N LEU A 168 -7.98 -0.91 -2.66
CA LEU A 168 -7.94 -1.76 -3.86
C LEU A 168 -7.96 -0.93 -5.15
N THR A 169 -8.79 0.10 -5.25
CA THR A 169 -8.84 0.95 -6.45
C THR A 169 -7.59 1.80 -6.62
N GLN A 170 -6.99 2.26 -5.52
CA GLN A 170 -5.74 3.03 -5.57
C GLN A 170 -4.58 2.20 -6.14
N HIS A 171 -4.31 1.04 -5.57
CA HIS A 171 -3.27 0.14 -6.10
C HIS A 171 -3.69 -0.53 -7.41
N GLY A 172 -4.97 -0.81 -7.60
CA GLY A 172 -5.50 -1.32 -8.87
C GLY A 172 -5.30 -0.35 -10.03
N ALA A 173 -5.45 0.95 -9.80
CA ALA A 173 -5.15 1.98 -10.80
C ALA A 173 -3.65 2.05 -11.13
N HIS A 174 -2.77 1.90 -10.14
CA HIS A 174 -1.33 1.77 -10.35
C HIS A 174 -1.01 0.52 -11.17
N ALA A 175 -1.56 -0.64 -10.79
CA ALA A 175 -1.38 -1.89 -11.52
C ALA A 175 -1.88 -1.77 -12.97
N ARG A 176 -3.04 -1.15 -13.18
CA ARG A 176 -3.60 -0.91 -14.51
C ARG A 176 -2.65 -0.12 -15.39
N GLU A 177 -2.12 0.99 -14.90
CA GLU A 177 -1.19 1.84 -15.65
C GLU A 177 0.03 1.05 -16.11
N ILE A 178 0.69 0.36 -15.22
CA ILE A 178 1.93 -0.36 -15.54
C ILE A 178 1.68 -1.61 -16.39
N LEU A 179 0.57 -2.31 -16.20
CA LEU A 179 0.22 -3.47 -17.03
C LEU A 179 -0.11 -3.10 -18.47
N ILE A 180 -0.85 -2.00 -18.67
CA ILE A 180 -1.13 -1.47 -20.00
C ILE A 180 0.17 -0.98 -20.66
N SER A 181 1.04 -0.34 -19.89
CA SER A 181 2.35 0.10 -20.39
C SER A 181 3.25 -1.08 -20.81
N LEU A 182 3.28 -2.16 -20.02
CA LEU A 182 4.02 -3.38 -20.35
C LEU A 182 3.48 -4.01 -21.64
N LYS A 183 2.17 -4.14 -21.76
CA LYS A 183 1.53 -4.66 -22.97
C LYS A 183 1.83 -3.79 -24.19
N ALA A 184 1.75 -2.47 -24.05
CA ALA A 184 2.06 -1.53 -25.10
C ALA A 184 3.53 -1.61 -25.55
N ALA A 185 4.47 -1.72 -24.61
CA ALA A 185 5.89 -1.91 -24.90
C ALA A 185 6.14 -3.23 -25.64
N ALA A 186 5.46 -4.30 -25.24
CA ALA A 186 5.56 -5.60 -25.91
C ALA A 186 5.02 -5.59 -27.35
N ASN A 187 4.12 -4.68 -27.68
CA ASN A 187 3.50 -4.54 -29.01
C ASN A 187 4.00 -3.30 -29.80
N ASP A 188 5.15 -2.75 -29.44
CA ASP A 188 5.75 -1.58 -30.10
C ASP A 188 4.86 -0.31 -30.13
N GLN A 189 3.91 -0.22 -29.18
CA GLN A 189 3.03 0.94 -29.02
C GLN A 189 3.56 1.96 -27.99
N LEU A 190 4.59 1.59 -27.26
CA LEU A 190 5.29 2.43 -26.31
C LEU A 190 6.79 2.31 -26.56
N ASP A 191 7.44 3.44 -26.79
CA ASP A 191 8.88 3.50 -27.08
C ASP A 191 9.71 3.48 -25.78
N ILE A 192 9.54 2.42 -25.01
CA ILE A 192 10.31 2.13 -23.79
C ILE A 192 10.79 0.68 -23.89
N PRO A 193 12.09 0.40 -23.72
CA PRO A 193 12.60 -0.96 -23.79
C PRO A 193 12.15 -1.79 -22.59
N ILE A 194 11.89 -3.06 -22.80
CA ILE A 194 11.61 -4.02 -21.73
C ILE A 194 12.95 -4.44 -21.11
N LEU A 195 13.19 -4.05 -19.86
CA LEU A 195 14.49 -4.21 -19.20
C LEU A 195 14.55 -5.42 -18.23
N GLY A 196 13.39 -5.95 -17.83
CA GLY A 196 13.31 -6.98 -16.81
C GLY A 196 13.20 -8.41 -17.35
N GLU A 197 14.03 -8.80 -18.31
CA GLU A 197 14.00 -10.14 -18.94
C GLU A 197 14.07 -11.28 -17.92
N GLU A 198 14.97 -11.19 -16.94
CA GLU A 198 15.12 -12.22 -15.91
C GLU A 198 13.84 -12.38 -15.07
N LYS A 199 13.22 -11.27 -14.68
CA LYS A 199 11.94 -11.27 -13.95
C LYS A 199 10.84 -11.91 -14.77
N ILE A 200 10.70 -11.52 -16.03
CA ILE A 200 9.70 -12.07 -16.95
C ILE A 200 9.86 -13.58 -17.07
N ARG A 201 11.05 -14.06 -17.35
CA ARG A 201 11.32 -15.50 -17.51
C ARG A 201 11.06 -16.30 -16.24
N THR A 202 11.43 -15.76 -15.08
CA THR A 202 11.18 -16.40 -13.79
C THR A 202 9.69 -16.52 -13.49
N VAL A 203 8.95 -15.43 -13.68
CA VAL A 203 7.52 -15.37 -13.39
C VAL A 203 6.70 -16.18 -14.40
N CYS A 204 7.07 -16.18 -15.67
CA CYS A 204 6.36 -16.94 -16.71
C CYS A 204 6.33 -18.44 -16.44
N LYS A 205 7.35 -19.00 -15.79
CA LYS A 205 7.35 -20.39 -15.36
C LYS A 205 6.23 -20.70 -14.37
N ALA A 206 6.01 -19.80 -13.42
CA ALA A 206 4.94 -19.95 -12.42
C ALA A 206 3.54 -19.88 -13.05
N PHE A 207 3.38 -19.08 -14.12
CA PHE A 207 2.13 -18.94 -14.86
C PHE A 207 1.94 -19.98 -15.98
N ASN A 208 2.89 -20.88 -16.17
CA ASN A 208 2.90 -21.86 -17.29
C ASN A 208 2.83 -21.19 -18.67
N ILE A 209 3.45 -20.01 -18.82
CA ILE A 209 3.55 -19.32 -20.10
C ILE A 209 4.71 -19.91 -20.90
N PRO A 210 4.48 -20.43 -22.12
CA PRO A 210 5.55 -21.03 -22.94
C PRO A 210 6.58 -19.97 -23.35
N GLU A 211 7.88 -20.33 -23.27
CA GLU A 211 9.00 -19.46 -23.61
C GLU A 211 9.79 -19.94 -24.83
N GLU A 212 9.81 -21.25 -25.08
CA GLU A 212 10.62 -21.88 -26.11
C GLU A 212 10.25 -21.38 -27.52
N GLY A 213 11.24 -20.87 -28.26
CA GLY A 213 11.08 -20.36 -29.62
C GLY A 213 10.37 -19.01 -29.71
N ARG A 214 10.16 -18.33 -28.57
CA ARG A 214 9.42 -17.05 -28.52
C ARG A 214 10.32 -15.90 -28.10
N SER A 215 10.05 -14.72 -28.66
CA SER A 215 10.73 -13.49 -28.29
C SER A 215 10.32 -13.01 -26.89
N LEU A 216 11.16 -12.18 -26.28
CA LEU A 216 10.85 -11.56 -25.00
C LEU A 216 9.53 -10.76 -25.04
N LYS A 217 9.28 -10.05 -26.15
CA LYS A 217 8.04 -9.27 -26.35
C LYS A 217 6.80 -10.15 -26.39
N GLU A 218 6.84 -11.28 -27.08
CA GLU A 218 5.71 -12.23 -27.09
C GLU A 218 5.40 -12.78 -25.71
N VAL A 219 6.41 -13.14 -24.97
CA VAL A 219 6.26 -13.66 -23.59
C VAL A 219 5.78 -12.56 -22.64
N ALA A 220 6.31 -11.36 -22.75
CA ALA A 220 5.88 -10.20 -21.97
C ALA A 220 4.43 -9.80 -22.27
N ASN A 221 3.99 -9.88 -23.52
CA ASN A 221 2.60 -9.64 -23.90
C ASN A 221 1.65 -10.62 -23.22
N ASP A 222 1.99 -11.91 -23.27
CA ASP A 222 1.15 -12.94 -22.63
C ASP A 222 1.11 -12.78 -21.11
N LEU A 223 2.23 -12.42 -20.50
CA LEU A 223 2.27 -12.09 -19.06
C LEU A 223 1.35 -10.92 -18.72
N ALA A 224 1.43 -9.84 -19.51
CA ALA A 224 0.55 -8.69 -19.32
C ALA A 224 -0.93 -9.07 -19.47
N ASP A 225 -1.28 -9.91 -20.45
CA ASP A 225 -2.66 -10.37 -20.65
C ASP A 225 -3.18 -11.19 -19.47
N VAL A 226 -2.38 -12.10 -18.92
CA VAL A 226 -2.75 -12.87 -17.74
C VAL A 226 -3.04 -11.97 -16.54
N LEU A 227 -2.18 -10.99 -16.29
CA LEU A 227 -2.32 -10.07 -15.17
C LEU A 227 -3.47 -9.08 -15.36
N LEU A 228 -3.71 -8.61 -16.60
CA LEU A 228 -4.85 -7.77 -16.95
C LEU A 228 -6.19 -8.53 -16.82
N GLU A 229 -6.20 -9.81 -17.10
CA GLU A 229 -7.39 -10.65 -16.88
C GLU A 229 -7.78 -10.70 -15.40
N ASP A 230 -6.84 -10.89 -14.49
CA ASP A 230 -7.08 -10.85 -13.04
C ASP A 230 -7.54 -9.47 -12.56
N LEU A 231 -7.09 -8.41 -13.22
CA LEU A 231 -7.53 -7.04 -12.93
C LEU A 231 -9.01 -6.81 -13.29
N SER A 232 -9.46 -7.29 -14.45
CA SER A 232 -10.68 -6.77 -15.09
C SER A 232 -11.73 -7.80 -15.52
N ARG A 233 -11.50 -9.10 -15.27
CA ARG A 233 -12.46 -10.16 -15.66
C ARG A 233 -13.83 -9.93 -15.02
N ALA A 234 -14.88 -9.94 -15.84
CA ALA A 234 -16.26 -9.79 -15.39
C ALA A 234 -16.92 -11.13 -14.97
N LEU A 235 -16.52 -12.24 -15.59
CA LEU A 235 -17.10 -13.56 -15.32
C LEU A 235 -16.27 -14.32 -14.29
N PRO A 236 -16.90 -15.18 -13.47
CA PRO A 236 -16.18 -16.08 -12.57
C PRO A 236 -15.12 -16.90 -13.33
N GLY A 237 -13.98 -17.10 -12.72
CA GLY A 237 -12.88 -17.84 -13.31
C GLY A 237 -11.71 -17.95 -12.34
N GLU A 238 -10.65 -18.59 -12.78
CA GLU A 238 -9.43 -18.73 -11.99
C GLU A 238 -8.70 -17.39 -11.86
N TYR A 239 -8.41 -17.00 -10.62
CA TYR A 239 -7.52 -15.85 -10.34
C TYR A 239 -6.07 -16.34 -10.47
N LYS A 240 -5.49 -16.17 -11.64
CA LYS A 240 -4.23 -16.83 -12.02
C LYS A 240 -3.05 -16.41 -11.15
N THR A 241 -2.99 -15.16 -10.74
CA THR A 241 -1.92 -14.67 -9.85
C THR A 241 -1.97 -15.38 -8.49
N ILE A 242 -3.15 -15.60 -7.94
CA ILE A 242 -3.33 -16.38 -6.71
C ILE A 242 -2.90 -17.83 -6.90
N THR A 243 -3.39 -18.48 -7.96
CA THR A 243 -3.07 -19.89 -8.23
C THR A 243 -1.57 -20.11 -8.45
N ALA A 244 -0.91 -19.21 -9.16
CA ALA A 244 0.50 -19.35 -9.50
C ALA A 244 1.46 -19.01 -8.35
N LEU A 245 1.14 -18.04 -7.51
CA LEU A 245 2.10 -17.42 -6.59
C LEU A 245 1.75 -17.55 -5.11
N ALA A 246 0.48 -17.75 -4.75
CA ALA A 246 0.09 -17.90 -3.36
C ALA A 246 0.49 -19.26 -2.79
N PRO A 247 0.89 -19.35 -1.51
CA PRO A 247 1.12 -20.62 -0.85
C PRO A 247 -0.11 -21.52 -0.89
N ALA A 248 0.09 -22.82 -1.15
CA ALA A 248 -1.02 -23.77 -1.30
C ALA A 248 -1.91 -23.83 -0.06
N GLU A 249 -1.32 -23.80 1.14
CA GLU A 249 -2.06 -23.78 2.40
C GLU A 249 -2.96 -22.54 2.52
N ARG A 250 -2.49 -21.37 2.09
CA ARG A 250 -3.29 -20.15 2.09
C ARG A 250 -4.45 -20.22 1.09
N ARG A 251 -4.22 -20.74 -0.10
CA ARG A 251 -5.29 -20.93 -1.11
C ARG A 251 -6.43 -21.81 -0.58
N GLU A 252 -6.12 -22.88 0.14
CA GLU A 252 -7.14 -23.74 0.76
C GLU A 252 -7.92 -22.99 1.85
N VAL A 253 -7.27 -22.18 2.68
CA VAL A 253 -7.94 -21.33 3.67
C VAL A 253 -8.93 -20.39 2.98
N TRP A 254 -8.51 -19.68 1.96
CA TRP A 254 -9.37 -18.71 1.25
C TRP A 254 -10.51 -19.37 0.47
N LYS A 255 -10.26 -20.54 -0.10
CA LYS A 255 -11.30 -21.34 -0.76
C LYS A 255 -12.37 -21.80 0.24
N ASN A 256 -11.96 -22.33 1.39
CA ASN A 256 -12.87 -22.79 2.43
C ASN A 256 -13.69 -21.63 3.05
N LEU A 257 -13.13 -20.42 3.05
CA LEU A 257 -13.83 -19.21 3.48
C LEU A 257 -14.76 -18.63 2.40
N ASP A 258 -14.68 -19.15 1.17
CA ASP A 258 -15.40 -18.61 0.00
C ASP A 258 -15.08 -17.11 -0.23
N ILE A 259 -13.78 -16.76 -0.19
CA ILE A 259 -13.32 -15.38 -0.37
C ILE A 259 -12.40 -15.20 -1.58
N LEU A 260 -12.23 -16.22 -2.42
CA LEU A 260 -11.45 -16.06 -3.65
C LEU A 260 -12.10 -15.01 -4.56
N PRO A 261 -11.37 -13.98 -4.99
CA PRO A 261 -11.93 -12.92 -5.79
C PRO A 261 -12.14 -13.35 -7.24
N ILE A 262 -13.05 -12.68 -7.93
CA ILE A 262 -13.27 -12.83 -9.38
C ILE A 262 -12.21 -12.01 -10.13
N SER A 263 -12.10 -10.73 -9.82
CA SER A 263 -11.12 -9.80 -10.35
C SER A 263 -11.06 -8.56 -9.46
N ALA A 264 -10.01 -7.73 -9.61
CA ALA A 264 -9.92 -6.49 -8.84
C ALA A 264 -11.10 -5.56 -9.12
N TYR A 265 -11.50 -5.39 -10.38
CA TYR A 265 -12.65 -4.56 -10.76
C TYR A 265 -13.95 -5.09 -10.18
N ASN A 266 -14.17 -6.40 -10.25
CA ASN A 266 -15.39 -7.02 -9.73
C ASN A 266 -15.52 -6.82 -8.22
N GLU A 267 -14.42 -7.02 -7.46
CA GLU A 267 -14.47 -6.90 -6.00
C GLU A 267 -14.68 -5.45 -5.55
N ALA A 268 -14.09 -4.48 -6.24
CA ALA A 268 -14.36 -3.07 -5.98
C ALA A 268 -15.82 -2.70 -6.31
N PHE A 269 -16.35 -3.16 -7.45
CA PHE A 269 -17.74 -2.96 -7.85
C PHE A 269 -18.70 -3.59 -6.84
N ASP A 270 -18.48 -4.85 -6.47
CA ASP A 270 -19.35 -5.58 -5.56
C ASP A 270 -19.33 -5.00 -4.13
N ALA A 271 -18.18 -4.54 -3.66
CA ALA A 271 -18.06 -3.86 -2.37
C ALA A 271 -18.95 -2.60 -2.31
N TYR A 272 -18.96 -1.81 -3.36
CA TYR A 272 -19.85 -0.64 -3.43
C TYR A 272 -21.31 -1.03 -3.55
N HIS A 273 -21.64 -2.03 -4.35
CA HIS A 273 -23.00 -2.56 -4.49
C HIS A 273 -23.55 -3.08 -3.14
N ARG A 274 -22.81 -3.94 -2.46
CA ARG A 274 -23.20 -4.52 -1.17
C ARG A 274 -23.42 -3.46 -0.09
N THR A 275 -22.62 -2.42 -0.08
CA THR A 275 -22.69 -1.34 0.91
C THR A 275 -23.72 -0.25 0.59
N CYS A 276 -24.45 -0.36 -0.54
CA CYS A 276 -25.58 0.52 -0.83
C CYS A 276 -26.74 0.30 0.14
N VAL A 277 -27.57 1.34 0.31
CA VAL A 277 -28.76 1.25 1.16
C VAL A 277 -29.69 0.13 0.69
N GLY A 278 -30.06 -0.76 1.62
CA GLY A 278 -31.01 -1.84 1.35
C GLY A 278 -30.46 -3.01 0.53
N THR A 279 -29.14 -3.10 0.31
CA THR A 279 -28.54 -4.23 -0.40
C THR A 279 -28.11 -5.32 0.58
N ASP A 280 -26.96 -5.22 1.21
CA ASP A 280 -26.51 -6.21 2.18
C ASP A 280 -26.68 -5.65 3.61
N GLY A 281 -27.58 -6.28 4.36
CA GLY A 281 -27.91 -5.89 5.74
C GLY A 281 -27.14 -6.67 6.81
N ASP A 282 -26.25 -7.58 6.40
CA ASP A 282 -25.46 -8.42 7.29
C ASP A 282 -24.02 -7.90 7.40
N TRP A 283 -23.59 -7.56 8.59
CA TRP A 283 -22.26 -7.03 8.81
C TRP A 283 -21.16 -8.07 8.57
N GLU A 284 -21.39 -9.35 8.87
CA GLU A 284 -20.43 -10.42 8.62
C GLU A 284 -20.25 -10.68 7.12
N SER A 285 -21.34 -10.63 6.37
CA SER A 285 -21.33 -10.70 4.90
C SER A 285 -20.51 -9.54 4.30
N ASN A 286 -20.68 -8.33 4.82
CA ASN A 286 -19.86 -7.18 4.42
C ASN A 286 -18.38 -7.39 4.76
N MET A 287 -18.05 -7.92 5.95
CA MET A 287 -16.66 -8.21 6.32
C MET A 287 -16.05 -9.35 5.49
N LYS A 288 -16.86 -10.25 4.98
CA LYS A 288 -16.42 -11.24 3.99
C LYS A 288 -16.00 -10.58 2.67
N GLN A 289 -16.75 -9.58 2.21
CA GLN A 289 -16.38 -8.77 1.04
C GLN A 289 -15.11 -7.93 1.31
N PHE A 290 -14.94 -7.44 2.53
CA PHE A 290 -13.70 -6.80 2.97
C PHE A 290 -12.47 -7.72 2.75
N LEU A 291 -12.59 -9.01 3.10
CA LEU A 291 -11.51 -10.00 2.85
C LEU A 291 -11.25 -10.21 1.34
N ARG A 292 -12.30 -10.27 0.52
CA ARG A 292 -12.13 -10.39 -0.95
C ARG A 292 -11.41 -9.19 -1.55
N CYS A 293 -11.75 -7.98 -1.11
CA CYS A 293 -11.03 -6.77 -1.50
C CYS A 293 -9.54 -6.84 -1.13
N GLY A 294 -9.23 -7.35 0.07
CA GLY A 294 -7.86 -7.54 0.54
C GLY A 294 -7.07 -8.52 -0.32
N LEU A 295 -7.67 -9.62 -0.77
CA LEU A 295 -7.02 -10.56 -1.69
C LEU A 295 -6.76 -9.95 -3.06
N ALA A 296 -7.73 -9.27 -3.64
CA ALA A 296 -7.57 -8.59 -4.92
C ALA A 296 -6.53 -7.46 -4.83
N PHE A 297 -6.52 -6.70 -3.75
CA PHE A 297 -5.48 -5.71 -3.46
C PHE A 297 -4.08 -6.36 -3.44
N THR A 298 -3.93 -7.46 -2.70
CA THR A 298 -2.64 -8.14 -2.53
C THR A 298 -2.13 -8.69 -3.86
N PHE A 299 -2.95 -9.42 -4.61
CA PHE A 299 -2.48 -10.15 -5.79
C PHE A 299 -2.50 -9.34 -7.08
N THR A 300 -3.38 -8.37 -7.23
CA THR A 300 -3.37 -7.45 -8.38
C THR A 300 -2.72 -6.12 -8.03
N GLY A 301 -3.17 -5.47 -6.96
CA GLY A 301 -2.67 -4.14 -6.59
C GLY A 301 -1.21 -4.12 -6.13
N VAL A 302 -0.71 -5.21 -5.57
CA VAL A 302 0.67 -5.32 -5.06
C VAL A 302 1.50 -6.26 -5.94
N VAL A 303 1.18 -7.54 -5.98
CA VAL A 303 2.03 -8.55 -6.64
C VAL A 303 2.10 -8.33 -8.16
N ALA A 304 0.97 -8.18 -8.85
CA ALA A 304 0.98 -7.95 -10.29
C ALA A 304 1.62 -6.59 -10.66
N ALA A 305 1.40 -5.56 -9.85
CA ALA A 305 2.04 -4.26 -10.06
C ALA A 305 3.57 -4.32 -9.90
N ASP A 306 4.06 -5.01 -8.87
CA ASP A 306 5.50 -5.24 -8.66
C ASP A 306 6.11 -6.03 -9.83
N ILE A 307 5.48 -7.13 -10.24
CA ILE A 307 5.93 -7.93 -11.39
C ILE A 307 6.02 -7.07 -12.66
N ALA A 308 4.99 -6.31 -12.97
CA ALA A 308 4.94 -5.50 -14.18
C ALA A 308 5.96 -4.35 -14.15
N THR A 309 6.17 -3.73 -13.00
CA THR A 309 7.17 -2.67 -12.82
C THR A 309 8.58 -3.21 -13.02
N ASP A 310 8.90 -4.33 -12.40
CA ASP A 310 10.20 -4.99 -12.59
C ASP A 310 10.37 -5.53 -14.02
N ALA A 311 9.29 -6.03 -14.63
CA ALA A 311 9.32 -6.51 -16.02
C ALA A 311 9.63 -5.39 -17.01
N LEU A 312 9.04 -4.22 -16.86
CA LEU A 312 9.23 -3.12 -17.79
C LEU A 312 10.51 -2.33 -17.50
N PHE A 313 10.75 -1.93 -16.25
CA PHE A 313 11.83 -1.02 -15.89
C PHE A 313 13.07 -1.69 -15.30
N GLY A 314 13.04 -3.02 -15.14
CA GLY A 314 14.09 -3.78 -14.46
C GLY A 314 13.92 -3.78 -12.94
N GLN A 315 14.49 -4.78 -12.28
CA GLN A 315 14.43 -4.93 -10.82
C GLN A 315 15.22 -3.87 -10.05
N GLY A 316 16.14 -3.19 -10.72
CA GLY A 316 17.16 -2.41 -10.06
C GLY A 316 18.14 -3.30 -9.30
N GLY A 317 18.76 -2.78 -8.26
CA GLY A 317 19.71 -3.54 -7.45
C GLY A 317 20.06 -2.79 -6.18
N ARG A 318 20.77 -3.49 -5.27
CA ARG A 318 21.28 -2.85 -4.07
C ARG A 318 22.24 -1.71 -4.43
N ARG A 319 22.04 -0.58 -3.80
CA ARG A 319 22.91 0.59 -3.92
C ARG A 319 22.83 1.45 -2.67
N THR A 320 23.79 2.36 -2.54
CA THR A 320 23.79 3.42 -1.55
C THR A 320 23.17 4.68 -2.14
N SER A 321 22.18 5.27 -1.46
CA SER A 321 21.57 6.54 -1.83
C SER A 321 21.73 7.57 -0.74
N LYS A 322 21.88 8.84 -1.12
CA LYS A 322 21.70 9.96 -0.18
C LYS A 322 20.22 10.11 0.14
N VAL A 323 19.92 10.58 1.34
CA VAL A 323 18.57 10.76 1.84
C VAL A 323 18.50 12.03 2.70
N ASN A 324 17.29 12.61 2.83
CA ASN A 324 16.91 13.74 3.64
C ASN A 324 17.16 15.11 2.99
N ILE A 325 16.55 16.12 3.57
CA ILE A 325 16.48 17.52 3.07
C ILE A 325 17.85 18.13 2.81
N GLY A 326 18.85 17.81 3.64
CA GLY A 326 20.23 18.30 3.45
C GLY A 326 20.87 17.89 2.12
N ALA A 327 20.34 16.87 1.46
CA ALA A 327 20.80 16.43 0.14
C ALA A 327 20.32 17.32 -1.02
N LEU A 328 19.44 18.27 -0.78
CA LEU A 328 19.01 19.27 -1.77
C LEU A 328 20.21 20.10 -2.23
N LYS A 329 20.37 20.23 -3.56
CA LYS A 329 21.54 20.87 -4.17
C LYS A 329 21.23 22.26 -4.71
N LYS A 330 21.96 23.28 -4.22
CA LYS A 330 21.92 24.62 -4.80
C LYS A 330 22.63 24.68 -6.16
N GLY A 331 22.09 25.46 -7.07
CA GLY A 331 22.68 25.67 -8.39
C GLY A 331 22.33 24.61 -9.44
N TYR A 332 21.44 23.69 -9.11
CA TYR A 332 20.85 22.73 -10.04
C TYR A 332 19.40 23.11 -10.36
N VAL A 333 18.91 22.63 -11.49
CA VAL A 333 17.47 22.60 -11.73
C VAL A 333 16.91 21.46 -10.88
N ASN A 334 16.16 21.79 -9.86
CA ASN A 334 15.66 20.83 -8.87
C ASN A 334 14.20 20.45 -9.19
N ILE A 335 14.00 19.19 -9.48
CA ILE A 335 12.70 18.61 -9.87
C ILE A 335 12.29 17.54 -8.86
N ALA A 336 11.13 17.71 -8.22
CA ALA A 336 10.54 16.67 -7.40
C ALA A 336 9.58 15.81 -8.24
N VAL A 337 9.61 14.49 -8.04
CA VAL A 337 8.63 13.54 -8.56
C VAL A 337 7.85 12.97 -7.37
N HIS A 338 6.51 13.06 -7.43
CA HIS A 338 5.61 12.78 -6.32
C HIS A 338 4.41 11.97 -6.79
N GLY A 339 4.15 10.86 -6.18
CA GLY A 339 3.01 9.99 -6.46
C GLY A 339 3.42 8.53 -6.59
N HIS A 340 2.89 7.83 -7.60
CA HIS A 340 2.98 6.37 -7.70
C HIS A 340 3.24 5.82 -9.11
N LEU A 341 2.88 6.55 -10.17
CA LEU A 341 2.89 6.02 -11.54
C LEU A 341 4.29 6.07 -12.17
N PRO A 342 4.90 4.90 -12.50
CA PRO A 342 6.31 4.87 -12.87
C PRO A 342 6.61 5.18 -14.34
N THR A 343 5.67 5.02 -15.28
CA THR A 343 5.98 5.05 -16.71
C THR A 343 6.49 6.40 -17.16
N LEU A 344 5.74 7.48 -16.94
CA LEU A 344 6.19 8.84 -17.32
C LEU A 344 7.40 9.28 -16.49
N VAL A 345 7.40 8.99 -15.19
CA VAL A 345 8.52 9.31 -14.27
C VAL A 345 9.82 8.67 -14.74
N SER A 346 9.80 7.43 -15.22
CA SER A 346 10.99 6.76 -15.76
C SER A 346 11.62 7.54 -16.89
N GLN A 347 10.82 8.11 -17.80
CA GLN A 347 11.30 8.89 -18.92
C GLN A 347 11.74 10.30 -18.52
N ILE A 348 11.06 10.92 -17.57
CA ILE A 348 11.50 12.20 -16.99
C ILE A 348 12.90 12.04 -16.38
N CYS A 349 13.13 11.02 -15.57
CA CYS A 349 14.43 10.77 -14.94
C CYS A 349 15.51 10.38 -15.96
N THR A 350 15.20 9.50 -16.91
CA THR A 350 16.16 9.01 -17.90
C THR A 350 16.56 10.11 -18.89
N ILE A 351 15.60 10.82 -19.47
CA ILE A 351 15.86 11.91 -20.42
C ILE A 351 16.50 13.10 -19.71
N GLY A 352 16.04 13.44 -18.51
CA GLY A 352 16.61 14.55 -17.73
C GLY A 352 18.06 14.31 -17.28
N ALA A 353 18.52 13.07 -17.22
CA ALA A 353 19.92 12.70 -16.96
C ALA A 353 20.77 12.67 -18.22
N SER A 354 20.20 12.87 -19.40
CA SER A 354 20.92 12.84 -20.69
C SER A 354 21.85 14.04 -20.84
N GLU A 355 22.86 13.89 -21.73
CA GLU A 355 23.77 14.98 -22.09
C GLU A 355 23.03 16.17 -22.68
N GLU A 356 21.97 15.93 -23.48
CA GLU A 356 21.11 16.99 -24.04
C GLU A 356 20.58 17.93 -22.95
N TYR A 357 20.01 17.39 -21.87
CA TYR A 357 19.44 18.18 -20.80
C TYR A 357 20.50 18.73 -19.83
N LEU A 358 21.66 18.09 -19.70
CA LEU A 358 22.81 18.65 -19.01
C LEU A 358 23.27 19.95 -19.69
N GLU A 359 23.41 19.94 -21.03
CA GLU A 359 23.79 21.09 -21.81
C GLU A 359 22.72 22.21 -21.77
N LYS A 360 21.44 21.87 -21.86
CA LYS A 360 20.34 22.83 -21.69
C LYS A 360 20.37 23.48 -20.30
N ALA A 361 20.62 22.72 -19.24
CA ALA A 361 20.76 23.25 -17.88
C ALA A 361 21.97 24.19 -17.74
N LYS A 362 23.12 23.82 -18.29
CA LYS A 362 24.32 24.67 -18.30
C LYS A 362 24.08 25.98 -19.07
N ALA A 363 23.36 25.95 -20.18
CA ALA A 363 23.03 27.12 -20.98
C ALA A 363 22.25 28.18 -20.21
N ILE A 364 21.47 27.81 -19.20
CA ILE A 364 20.75 28.73 -18.32
C ILE A 364 21.49 29.02 -17.01
N GLY A 365 22.75 28.55 -16.87
CA GLY A 365 23.61 28.79 -15.71
C GLY A 365 23.46 27.80 -14.57
N ALA A 366 22.74 26.69 -14.77
CA ALA A 366 22.63 25.62 -13.80
C ALA A 366 23.77 24.59 -13.99
N LYS A 367 24.09 23.85 -12.91
CA LYS A 367 25.12 22.80 -12.94
C LYS A 367 24.63 21.49 -13.55
N GLY A 368 23.33 21.31 -13.69
CA GLY A 368 22.65 20.14 -14.20
C GLY A 368 21.23 20.07 -13.67
N ILE A 369 20.57 18.91 -13.86
CA ILE A 369 19.25 18.61 -13.33
C ILE A 369 19.39 17.59 -12.21
N GLN A 370 18.73 17.84 -11.07
CA GLN A 370 18.68 16.89 -9.96
C GLN A 370 17.22 16.53 -9.67
N PHE A 371 16.97 15.22 -9.56
CA PHE A 371 15.65 14.69 -9.20
C PHE A 371 15.56 14.34 -7.72
N TYR A 372 14.40 14.60 -7.16
CA TYR A 372 14.08 14.29 -5.77
C TYR A 372 12.78 13.50 -5.71
N GLY A 373 12.79 12.44 -4.91
CA GLY A 373 11.67 11.55 -4.80
C GLY A 373 10.82 11.80 -3.56
N ILE A 374 9.52 11.89 -3.78
CA ILE A 374 8.52 12.03 -2.73
C ILE A 374 7.56 10.85 -2.84
N CYS A 375 7.25 10.18 -1.73
CA CYS A 375 6.39 8.98 -1.72
C CYS A 375 6.92 7.85 -2.62
N CYS A 376 6.00 7.05 -3.18
CA CYS A 376 6.35 5.85 -3.94
C CYS A 376 7.10 6.13 -5.25
N SER A 377 6.83 7.23 -5.95
CA SER A 377 7.62 7.62 -7.13
C SER A 377 9.11 7.77 -6.82
N GLY A 378 9.44 8.34 -5.65
CA GLY A 378 10.81 8.41 -5.17
C GLY A 378 11.38 7.05 -4.79
N LEU A 379 10.60 6.26 -4.06
CA LEU A 379 11.04 4.98 -3.52
C LEU A 379 11.25 3.92 -4.60
N SER A 380 10.48 3.95 -5.69
CA SER A 380 10.67 3.04 -6.81
C SER A 380 11.80 3.47 -7.76
N SER A 381 12.11 4.76 -7.77
CA SER A 381 13.11 5.35 -8.68
C SER A 381 14.54 5.30 -8.13
N MET A 382 14.72 5.46 -6.82
CA MET A 382 16.04 5.63 -6.20
C MET A 382 16.98 4.43 -6.35
N TYR A 383 16.46 3.23 -6.54
CA TYR A 383 17.27 2.03 -6.78
C TYR A 383 17.30 1.61 -8.27
N ARG A 384 16.59 2.32 -9.14
CA ARG A 384 16.64 2.15 -10.59
C ARG A 384 17.43 3.25 -11.29
N TYR A 385 17.34 4.51 -10.80
CA TYR A 385 18.00 5.67 -11.40
C TYR A 385 18.94 6.35 -10.42
N GLU A 386 20.19 6.55 -10.80
CA GLU A 386 21.25 7.09 -9.93
C GLU A 386 21.03 8.55 -9.51
N ASN A 387 20.27 9.29 -10.30
CA ASN A 387 20.05 10.71 -10.13
C ASN A 387 18.79 11.06 -9.33
N VAL A 388 18.19 10.12 -8.64
CA VAL A 388 17.00 10.35 -7.80
C VAL A 388 17.34 10.19 -6.33
N ILE A 389 17.14 11.26 -5.56
CA ILE A 389 17.39 11.31 -4.11
C ILE A 389 16.04 11.31 -3.37
N PRO A 390 15.71 10.31 -2.54
CA PRO A 390 14.49 10.30 -1.76
C PRO A 390 14.55 11.32 -0.61
N LEU A 391 13.49 12.10 -0.43
CA LEU A 391 13.44 13.15 0.60
C LEU A 391 12.45 12.88 1.71
N CYS A 392 11.19 12.61 1.38
CA CYS A 392 10.13 12.49 2.37
C CYS A 392 8.88 11.78 1.85
N ASN A 393 7.99 11.47 2.80
CA ASN A 393 6.62 11.00 2.53
C ASN A 393 5.65 12.18 2.23
N ALA A 394 4.38 11.88 2.07
CA ALA A 394 3.34 12.85 1.74
C ALA A 394 3.22 14.00 2.75
N ILE A 395 3.33 13.71 4.05
CA ILE A 395 3.27 14.73 5.11
C ILE A 395 4.47 15.68 5.04
N GLY A 396 5.64 15.16 4.71
CA GLY A 396 6.86 15.95 4.57
C GLY A 396 6.93 16.83 3.32
N ALA A 397 6.07 16.60 2.33
CA ALA A 397 6.11 17.34 1.06
C ALA A 397 6.04 18.86 1.22
N GLU A 398 5.18 19.35 2.10
CA GLU A 398 5.07 20.78 2.41
C GLU A 398 6.36 21.35 3.01
N LEU A 399 7.03 20.56 3.86
CA LEU A 399 8.29 20.96 4.48
C LEU A 399 9.41 21.04 3.44
N VAL A 400 9.45 20.11 2.50
CA VAL A 400 10.43 20.12 1.39
C VAL A 400 10.19 21.34 0.49
N LEU A 401 8.94 21.62 0.12
CA LEU A 401 8.59 22.83 -0.63
C LEU A 401 8.98 24.11 0.12
N GLY A 402 8.80 24.13 1.43
CA GLY A 402 9.16 25.26 2.30
C GLY A 402 10.64 25.61 2.33
N THR A 403 11.52 24.75 1.82
CA THR A 403 12.94 25.08 1.63
C THR A 403 13.16 26.13 0.55
N GLY A 404 12.23 26.30 -0.37
CA GLY A 404 12.37 27.16 -1.55
C GLY A 404 13.33 26.63 -2.61
N ALA A 405 13.86 25.43 -2.45
CA ALA A 405 14.88 24.88 -3.34
C ALA A 405 14.33 24.22 -4.61
N LEU A 406 13.04 23.89 -4.64
CA LEU A 406 12.42 23.15 -5.75
C LEU A 406 11.94 24.09 -6.86
N ASP A 407 12.41 23.87 -8.08
CA ASP A 407 11.98 24.64 -9.26
C ASP A 407 10.68 24.08 -9.83
N CYS A 408 10.56 22.75 -9.91
CA CYS A 408 9.42 22.07 -10.47
C CYS A 408 9.01 20.89 -9.58
N TRP A 409 7.70 20.70 -9.46
CA TRP A 409 7.09 19.61 -8.71
C TRP A 409 6.12 18.86 -9.62
N VAL A 410 6.47 17.62 -9.98
CA VAL A 410 5.69 16.78 -10.89
C VAL A 410 4.89 15.79 -10.06
N ALA A 411 3.59 15.91 -10.11
CA ALA A 411 2.67 15.10 -9.32
C ALA A 411 1.76 14.23 -10.19
N ASP A 412 1.66 12.97 -9.87
CA ASP A 412 0.67 12.07 -10.44
C ASP A 412 -0.43 11.73 -9.43
N VAL A 413 -0.68 10.47 -9.10
CA VAL A 413 -1.79 10.03 -8.25
C VAL A 413 -1.33 9.65 -6.84
N GLN A 414 -2.24 9.77 -5.88
CA GLN A 414 -2.19 9.23 -4.52
C GLN A 414 -1.14 9.89 -3.61
N ASP A 415 -1.59 10.22 -2.42
CA ASP A 415 -0.79 10.88 -1.37
C ASP A 415 -0.20 12.24 -1.79
N VAL A 416 -0.79 12.87 -2.80
CA VAL A 416 -0.50 14.25 -3.22
C VAL A 416 -1.55 15.17 -2.62
N TYR A 417 -1.23 15.76 -1.49
CA TYR A 417 -2.20 16.58 -0.75
C TYR A 417 -2.37 17.95 -1.39
N PRO A 418 -3.62 18.48 -1.50
CA PRO A 418 -3.88 19.77 -2.15
C PRO A 418 -3.11 20.94 -1.57
N ALA A 419 -2.78 20.88 -0.28
CA ALA A 419 -2.08 21.95 0.43
C ALA A 419 -0.66 22.24 -0.07
N ILE A 420 -0.04 21.34 -0.84
CA ILE A 420 1.26 21.62 -1.48
C ILE A 420 1.18 22.87 -2.37
N MET A 421 0.00 23.15 -2.95
CA MET A 421 -0.18 24.32 -3.81
C MET A 421 0.00 25.63 -3.08
N ASP A 422 -0.41 25.71 -1.81
CA ASP A 422 -0.26 26.92 -1.01
C ASP A 422 1.21 27.24 -0.74
N VAL A 423 1.99 26.22 -0.41
CA VAL A 423 3.43 26.37 -0.19
C VAL A 423 4.18 26.64 -1.51
N ALA A 424 3.82 25.92 -2.59
CA ALA A 424 4.44 26.12 -3.90
C ALA A 424 4.29 27.57 -4.39
N ARG A 425 3.14 28.21 -4.14
CA ARG A 425 2.90 29.61 -4.49
C ARG A 425 3.85 30.57 -3.74
N CYS A 426 4.18 30.28 -2.48
CA CYS A 426 5.09 31.12 -1.69
C CYS A 426 6.50 31.18 -2.32
N PHE A 427 6.90 30.17 -3.06
CA PHE A 427 8.24 30.07 -3.67
C PHE A 427 8.22 30.08 -5.19
N ASN A 428 7.07 30.35 -5.78
CA ASN A 428 6.88 30.29 -7.23
C ASN A 428 7.38 28.96 -7.84
N THR A 429 7.23 27.86 -7.10
CA THR A 429 7.55 26.52 -7.61
C THR A 429 6.50 26.10 -8.63
N LYS A 430 6.95 25.69 -9.81
CA LYS A 430 6.07 25.18 -10.86
C LYS A 430 5.52 23.81 -10.49
N VAL A 431 4.20 23.70 -10.31
CA VAL A 431 3.55 22.41 -10.07
C VAL A 431 2.91 21.93 -11.36
N ILE A 432 3.21 20.69 -11.74
CA ILE A 432 2.66 20.02 -12.93
C ILE A 432 1.96 18.75 -12.48
N THR A 433 0.68 18.61 -12.86
CA THR A 433 -0.06 17.36 -12.69
C THR A 433 -0.08 16.59 -14.00
N THR A 434 0.08 15.27 -13.91
CA THR A 434 0.28 14.41 -15.11
C THR A 434 -0.80 13.37 -15.33
N SER A 435 -1.67 13.12 -14.37
CA SER A 435 -2.77 12.16 -14.51
C SER A 435 -4.11 12.86 -14.60
N ASP A 436 -4.96 12.45 -15.53
CA ASP A 436 -6.33 12.96 -15.63
C ASP A 436 -7.18 12.64 -14.40
N ALA A 437 -6.80 11.59 -13.66
CA ALA A 437 -7.44 11.21 -12.40
C ALA A 437 -6.97 12.05 -11.19
N ALA A 438 -5.97 12.92 -11.34
CA ALA A 438 -5.36 13.64 -10.23
C ALA A 438 -4.99 15.07 -10.64
N ARG A 439 -5.85 16.01 -10.35
CA ARG A 439 -5.65 17.43 -10.65
C ARG A 439 -5.53 18.25 -9.39
N LEU A 440 -4.74 19.32 -9.45
CA LEU A 440 -4.59 20.31 -8.40
C LEU A 440 -4.98 21.68 -8.92
N PRO A 441 -5.85 22.44 -8.23
CA PRO A 441 -6.22 23.78 -8.65
C PRO A 441 -5.01 24.72 -8.72
N GLY A 442 -4.77 25.31 -9.88
CA GLY A 442 -3.65 26.24 -10.12
C GLY A 442 -2.36 25.56 -10.60
N ALA A 443 -2.30 24.24 -10.67
CA ALA A 443 -1.22 23.53 -11.32
C ALA A 443 -1.39 23.52 -12.85
N GLU A 444 -0.26 23.50 -13.59
CA GLU A 444 -0.29 23.21 -15.02
C GLU A 444 -0.57 21.72 -15.20
N HIS A 445 -1.50 21.38 -16.09
CA HIS A 445 -1.79 19.98 -16.40
C HIS A 445 -1.13 19.58 -17.71
N ILE A 446 -0.18 18.67 -17.66
CA ILE A 446 0.45 18.04 -18.81
C ILE A 446 0.04 16.57 -18.76
N GLY A 447 -1.17 16.28 -19.28
CA GLY A 447 -1.85 15.02 -19.07
C GLY A 447 -1.17 13.84 -19.74
N TYR A 448 -0.81 12.86 -18.93
CA TYR A 448 -0.57 11.49 -19.36
C TYR A 448 -1.90 10.76 -19.16
N ASP A 449 -2.57 10.49 -20.29
CA ASP A 449 -3.97 10.07 -20.29
C ASP A 449 -4.16 8.74 -19.55
N HIS A 450 -5.02 8.71 -18.54
CA HIS A 450 -5.31 7.49 -17.78
C HIS A 450 -6.03 6.41 -18.60
N HIS A 451 -6.61 6.76 -19.72
CA HIS A 451 -7.10 5.79 -20.72
C HIS A 451 -5.97 5.24 -21.61
N HIS A 452 -4.76 5.76 -21.45
CA HIS A 452 -3.56 5.34 -22.17
C HIS A 452 -3.65 5.49 -23.69
N THR A 453 -4.37 6.50 -24.16
CA THR A 453 -4.48 6.79 -25.60
C THR A 453 -3.24 7.50 -26.15
N ASN A 454 -2.44 8.13 -25.29
CA ASN A 454 -1.24 8.87 -25.67
C ASN A 454 0.08 8.22 -25.20
N LEU A 455 0.11 6.91 -25.05
CA LEU A 455 1.32 6.16 -24.64
C LEU A 455 2.53 6.42 -25.56
N SER A 456 2.31 6.55 -26.86
CA SER A 456 3.36 6.85 -27.83
C SER A 456 4.01 8.23 -27.64
N GLU A 457 3.38 9.12 -26.87
CA GLU A 457 3.86 10.48 -26.61
C GLU A 457 4.67 10.60 -25.31
N THR A 458 4.92 9.49 -24.62
CA THR A 458 5.54 9.49 -23.26
C THR A 458 6.85 10.26 -23.22
N LYS A 459 7.75 10.03 -24.18
CA LYS A 459 9.04 10.75 -24.24
C LYS A 459 8.85 12.23 -24.56
N ALA A 460 7.92 12.57 -25.46
CA ALA A 460 7.60 13.96 -25.80
C ALA A 460 7.01 14.73 -24.60
N LEU A 461 6.13 14.09 -23.83
CA LEU A 461 5.57 14.66 -22.59
C LEU A 461 6.65 14.84 -21.53
N ALA A 462 7.54 13.87 -21.36
CA ALA A 462 8.69 13.98 -20.46
C ALA A 462 9.58 15.18 -20.82
N ARG A 463 9.89 15.39 -22.11
CA ARG A 463 10.65 16.54 -22.59
C ARG A 463 9.92 17.85 -22.29
N LYS A 464 8.63 17.92 -22.56
CA LYS A 464 7.82 19.10 -22.25
C LYS A 464 7.87 19.46 -20.76
N ILE A 465 7.78 18.48 -19.89
CA ILE A 465 7.88 18.68 -18.43
C ILE A 465 9.28 19.19 -18.05
N LEU A 466 10.33 18.58 -18.59
CA LEU A 466 11.70 19.01 -18.35
C LEU A 466 11.97 20.44 -18.84
N ASP A 467 11.44 20.82 -20.01
CA ASP A 467 11.55 22.17 -20.54
C ASP A 467 10.83 23.19 -19.64
N ARG A 468 9.65 22.84 -19.09
CA ARG A 468 8.95 23.66 -18.05
C ARG A 468 9.77 23.83 -16.79
N ALA A 469 10.50 22.79 -16.37
CA ALA A 469 11.37 22.85 -15.21
C ALA A 469 12.56 23.81 -15.45
N LEU A 470 13.14 23.82 -16.65
CA LEU A 470 14.20 24.76 -17.02
C LEU A 470 13.68 26.20 -17.01
N GLU A 471 12.49 26.45 -17.57
CA GLU A 471 11.83 27.76 -17.53
C GLU A 471 11.57 28.24 -16.09
N ALA A 472 11.07 27.32 -15.25
CA ALA A 472 10.80 27.62 -13.85
C ALA A 472 12.07 28.00 -13.08
N HIS A 473 13.18 27.32 -13.35
CA HIS A 473 14.47 27.63 -12.74
C HIS A 473 14.91 29.07 -13.07
N GLU A 474 14.77 29.50 -14.33
CA GLU A 474 15.11 30.87 -14.73
C GLU A 474 14.21 31.91 -14.06
N LEU A 475 12.90 31.66 -13.99
CA LEU A 475 11.94 32.56 -13.34
C LEU A 475 12.13 32.66 -11.83
N ARG A 476 12.78 31.68 -11.21
CA ARG A 476 13.00 31.61 -9.76
C ARG A 476 14.38 32.09 -9.32
N LYS A 477 15.18 32.64 -10.20
CA LYS A 477 16.49 33.20 -9.85
C LYS A 477 16.33 34.27 -8.74
N GLY A 478 17.09 34.08 -7.65
CA GLY A 478 17.03 35.00 -6.50
C GLY A 478 15.97 34.61 -5.43
N MET A 479 15.23 33.54 -5.60
CA MET A 479 14.33 33.07 -4.54
C MET A 479 15.14 32.65 -3.30
N PRO A 480 14.68 32.99 -2.08
CA PRO A 480 15.35 32.59 -0.87
C PRO A 480 15.26 31.05 -0.68
N VAL A 481 16.37 30.47 -0.29
CA VAL A 481 16.52 29.02 -0.07
C VAL A 481 17.04 28.77 1.33
N PHE A 482 16.32 27.92 2.08
CA PHE A 482 16.70 27.46 3.41
C PHE A 482 16.73 25.94 3.41
N ILE A 483 17.92 25.32 3.54
CA ILE A 483 18.11 23.87 3.53
C ILE A 483 18.76 23.47 4.87
N PRO A 484 18.03 22.77 5.76
CA PRO A 484 18.64 22.18 6.94
C PRO A 484 19.77 21.20 6.56
N PRO A 485 20.92 21.19 7.25
CA PRO A 485 22.12 20.49 6.79
C PRO A 485 22.14 18.99 7.14
N TYR A 486 20.97 18.35 7.24
CA TYR A 486 20.88 16.95 7.63
C TYR A 486 20.72 16.06 6.39
N GLU A 487 21.77 15.32 6.10
CA GLU A 487 21.78 14.27 5.08
C GLU A 487 22.51 13.03 5.61
N ILE A 488 22.16 11.87 5.11
CA ILE A 488 22.80 10.60 5.42
C ILE A 488 22.72 9.70 4.19
N THR A 489 23.46 8.60 4.20
CA THR A 489 23.34 7.55 3.20
C THR A 489 22.51 6.39 3.73
N ALA A 490 21.79 5.73 2.84
CA ALA A 490 21.02 4.52 3.11
C ALA A 490 21.30 3.47 2.06
N GLU A 491 21.37 2.21 2.50
CA GLU A 491 21.37 1.05 1.61
C GLU A 491 19.95 0.76 1.16
N VAL A 492 19.71 0.66 -0.15
CA VAL A 492 18.38 0.49 -0.74
C VAL A 492 18.40 -0.60 -1.82
N GLY A 493 17.22 -1.05 -2.26
CA GLY A 493 17.09 -2.00 -3.36
C GLY A 493 17.23 -3.46 -2.94
N PHE A 494 16.88 -3.80 -1.72
CA PHE A 494 16.79 -5.19 -1.27
C PHE A 494 15.60 -5.91 -1.94
N SER A 495 15.77 -7.21 -2.19
CA SER A 495 14.76 -8.05 -2.84
C SER A 495 15.03 -9.52 -2.51
N PRO A 496 14.11 -10.46 -2.82
CA PRO A 496 14.40 -11.88 -2.75
C PRO A 496 15.64 -12.25 -3.57
N GLU A 497 15.78 -11.69 -4.76
CA GLU A 497 16.90 -11.93 -5.68
C GLU A 497 18.23 -11.41 -5.08
N SER A 498 18.24 -10.23 -4.51
CA SER A 498 19.46 -9.69 -3.86
C SER A 498 19.83 -10.49 -2.62
N THR A 499 18.85 -11.03 -1.91
CA THR A 499 19.06 -11.92 -0.75
C THR A 499 19.75 -13.22 -1.18
N VAL A 500 19.21 -13.87 -2.21
CA VAL A 500 19.81 -15.08 -2.78
C VAL A 500 21.22 -14.80 -3.34
N LYS A 501 21.41 -13.68 -4.02
CA LYS A 501 22.71 -13.28 -4.54
C LYS A 501 23.75 -13.12 -3.41
N HIS A 502 23.34 -12.55 -2.27
CA HIS A 502 24.23 -12.31 -1.12
C HIS A 502 24.55 -13.61 -0.35
N TYR A 503 23.51 -14.40 -0.04
CA TYR A 503 23.64 -15.58 0.82
C TYR A 503 23.74 -16.90 0.07
N GLY A 504 23.57 -16.92 -1.25
CA GLY A 504 23.49 -18.13 -2.09
C GLY A 504 22.11 -18.77 -2.10
N SER A 505 21.35 -18.65 -1.02
CA SER A 505 19.97 -19.13 -0.87
C SER A 505 19.31 -18.46 0.34
N PHE A 506 18.06 -18.80 0.67
CA PHE A 506 17.42 -18.39 1.93
C PHE A 506 17.85 -19.22 3.14
N LYS A 507 18.61 -20.29 2.93
CA LYS A 507 19.01 -21.21 4.02
C LYS A 507 19.79 -20.51 5.14
N PRO A 508 20.78 -19.62 4.90
CA PRO A 508 21.47 -18.93 5.98
C PRO A 508 20.54 -18.10 6.89
N LEU A 509 19.52 -17.46 6.34
CA LEU A 509 18.50 -16.74 7.11
C LEU A 509 17.62 -17.71 7.90
N ALA A 510 17.20 -18.82 7.29
CA ALA A 510 16.42 -19.86 7.94
C ALA A 510 17.20 -20.49 9.12
N ASP A 511 18.47 -20.78 8.94
CA ASP A 511 19.34 -21.31 9.99
C ASP A 511 19.55 -20.29 11.11
N ALA A 512 19.72 -19.02 10.78
CA ALA A 512 19.87 -17.95 11.76
C ALA A 512 18.63 -17.74 12.62
N LEU A 513 17.44 -17.82 12.02
CA LEU A 513 16.17 -17.82 12.73
C LEU A 513 16.04 -19.03 13.67
N LYS A 514 16.28 -20.23 13.16
CA LYS A 514 16.17 -21.46 13.94
C LYS A 514 17.15 -21.49 15.11
N SER A 515 18.38 -21.01 14.93
CA SER A 515 19.42 -21.00 15.97
C SER A 515 19.28 -19.88 17.00
N GLY A 516 18.37 -18.92 16.78
CA GLY A 516 18.19 -17.75 17.64
C GLY A 516 19.18 -16.61 17.44
N LYS A 517 20.05 -16.67 16.42
CA LYS A 517 20.89 -15.53 16.02
C LYS A 517 20.04 -14.37 15.49
N VAL A 518 19.00 -14.68 14.76
CA VAL A 518 17.93 -13.77 14.37
C VAL A 518 16.66 -14.19 15.10
N ARG A 519 16.11 -13.29 15.90
CA ARG A 519 14.91 -13.58 16.71
C ARG A 519 13.66 -13.71 15.85
N GLY A 520 13.49 -12.79 14.92
CA GLY A 520 12.38 -12.73 13.98
C GLY A 520 12.64 -11.73 12.88
N ILE A 521 11.73 -11.66 11.91
CA ILE A 521 11.78 -10.67 10.83
C ILE A 521 10.45 -9.91 10.81
N VAL A 522 10.52 -8.59 10.82
CA VAL A 522 9.36 -7.71 10.88
C VAL A 522 9.35 -6.78 9.69
N ASN A 523 8.25 -6.78 8.93
CA ASN A 523 8.04 -5.87 7.81
C ASN A 523 7.37 -4.59 8.32
N VAL A 524 8.11 -3.49 8.39
CA VAL A 524 7.64 -2.19 8.90
C VAL A 524 7.37 -1.26 7.72
N VAL A 525 6.12 -0.95 7.49
CA VAL A 525 5.63 -0.32 6.26
C VAL A 525 4.51 0.68 6.53
N GLY A 526 4.03 1.32 5.49
CA GLY A 526 2.80 2.11 5.52
C GLY A 526 3.00 3.60 5.31
N CYS A 527 2.15 4.35 5.96
CA CYS A 527 1.99 5.80 5.81
C CYS A 527 2.62 6.56 6.98
N SER A 528 2.23 7.83 7.13
CA SER A 528 2.42 8.64 8.34
C SER A 528 1.10 9.29 8.74
N ASN A 529 0.90 9.55 10.03
CA ASN A 529 -0.37 10.02 10.57
C ASN A 529 -0.13 11.07 11.67
N PRO A 530 -0.77 12.25 11.61
CA PRO A 530 -0.61 13.28 12.63
C PRO A 530 -1.24 12.92 14.00
N ARG A 531 -1.96 11.80 14.12
CA ARG A 531 -2.46 11.29 15.40
C ARG A 531 -1.39 10.69 16.29
N VAL A 532 -0.18 10.55 15.78
CA VAL A 532 1.03 10.15 16.53
C VAL A 532 2.13 11.18 16.30
N ILE A 533 3.16 11.21 17.14
CA ILE A 533 4.33 12.06 16.88
C ILE A 533 4.95 11.61 15.54
N TYR A 534 5.03 12.54 14.61
CA TYR A 534 5.48 12.30 13.24
C TYR A 534 6.81 11.53 13.20
N GLU A 535 6.79 10.38 12.54
CA GLU A 535 7.91 9.44 12.36
C GLU A 535 8.39 8.73 13.64
N LYS A 536 8.00 9.18 14.83
CA LYS A 536 8.53 8.66 16.10
C LYS A 536 8.08 7.24 16.40
N ALA A 537 6.81 6.91 16.16
CA ALA A 537 6.30 5.57 16.43
C ALA A 537 7.04 4.51 15.61
N THR A 538 7.27 4.77 14.34
CA THR A 538 8.02 3.89 13.45
C THR A 538 9.45 3.69 13.93
N VAL A 539 10.14 4.78 14.28
CA VAL A 539 11.54 4.74 14.74
C VAL A 539 11.66 4.01 16.07
N ASP A 540 10.82 4.31 17.04
CA ASP A 540 10.87 3.70 18.38
C ASP A 540 10.64 2.18 18.31
N ILE A 541 9.69 1.73 17.47
CA ILE A 541 9.44 0.31 17.26
C ILE A 541 10.67 -0.37 16.64
N VAL A 542 11.20 0.18 15.57
CA VAL A 542 12.35 -0.41 14.87
C VAL A 542 13.58 -0.43 15.76
N ASP A 543 13.87 0.65 16.48
CA ASP A 543 15.00 0.73 17.42
C ASP A 543 14.92 -0.39 18.49
N THR A 544 13.74 -0.60 19.05
CA THR A 544 13.51 -1.67 20.02
C THR A 544 13.69 -3.05 19.38
N LEU A 545 13.15 -3.27 18.19
CA LEU A 545 13.20 -4.57 17.53
C LEU A 545 14.62 -4.99 17.15
N ILE A 546 15.43 -4.09 16.58
CA ILE A 546 16.82 -4.43 16.22
C ILE A 546 17.71 -4.66 17.43
N LYS A 547 17.50 -3.92 18.53
CA LYS A 547 18.16 -4.15 19.81
C LYS A 547 17.86 -5.52 20.41
N ASN A 548 16.70 -6.08 20.05
CA ASN A 548 16.23 -7.37 20.51
C ASN A 548 16.34 -8.50 19.48
N GLY A 549 17.17 -8.32 18.46
CA GLY A 549 17.57 -9.38 17.54
C GLY A 549 16.69 -9.57 16.29
N CYS A 550 15.82 -8.62 15.97
CA CYS A 550 14.99 -8.70 14.76
C CYS A 550 15.65 -8.00 13.57
N ILE A 551 15.56 -8.63 12.39
CA ILE A 551 15.79 -7.98 11.10
C ILE A 551 14.51 -7.27 10.68
N ILE A 552 14.64 -6.10 10.09
CA ILE A 552 13.52 -5.30 9.60
C ILE A 552 13.54 -5.24 8.08
N LEU A 553 12.40 -5.51 7.46
CA LEU A 553 12.13 -5.17 6.06
C LEU A 553 11.30 -3.89 6.07
N THR A 554 11.51 -2.99 5.13
CA THR A 554 10.75 -1.75 5.09
C THR A 554 10.50 -1.27 3.66
N ASN A 555 9.37 -0.62 3.46
CA ASN A 555 8.99 0.02 2.20
C ASN A 555 7.94 1.12 2.45
N GLY A 556 7.59 1.84 1.39
CA GLY A 556 6.58 2.88 1.45
C GLY A 556 6.97 4.06 2.33
N CYS A 557 6.00 4.86 2.72
CA CYS A 557 6.23 6.11 3.46
C CYS A 557 6.86 5.90 4.85
N ALA A 558 6.62 4.77 5.50
CA ALA A 558 7.25 4.42 6.78
C ALA A 558 8.76 4.20 6.67
N SER A 559 9.29 3.96 5.48
CA SER A 559 10.73 3.74 5.27
C SER A 559 11.54 5.03 5.33
N PHE A 560 10.95 6.20 5.08
CA PHE A 560 11.68 7.47 5.09
C PHE A 560 12.37 7.78 6.43
N PRO A 561 11.70 7.71 7.59
CA PRO A 561 12.39 7.94 8.86
C PRO A 561 13.50 6.94 9.12
N LEU A 562 13.33 5.69 8.68
CA LEU A 562 14.36 4.66 8.85
C LEU A 562 15.60 4.91 7.98
N MET A 563 15.39 5.42 6.76
CA MET A 563 16.51 5.86 5.91
C MET A 563 17.16 7.13 6.46
N LYS A 564 16.37 8.17 6.77
CA LYS A 564 16.83 9.49 7.21
C LYS A 564 17.60 9.45 8.52
N LEU A 565 17.31 8.51 9.39
CA LEU A 565 17.90 8.43 10.74
C LEU A 565 18.95 7.31 10.88
N GLY A 566 19.38 6.73 9.75
CA GLY A 566 20.52 5.84 9.69
C GLY A 566 20.26 4.38 10.01
N TYR A 567 18.99 3.94 10.11
CA TYR A 567 18.68 2.53 10.36
C TYR A 567 18.91 1.63 9.14
N CYS A 568 18.81 2.18 7.93
CA CYS A 568 19.14 1.50 6.68
C CYS A 568 20.64 1.62 6.33
N ASN A 569 21.47 1.95 7.29
CA ASN A 569 22.92 2.12 7.15
C ASN A 569 23.62 1.05 7.99
N THR A 570 24.80 0.60 7.53
CA THR A 570 25.61 -0.38 8.26
C THR A 570 26.08 0.12 9.62
N ASP A 571 26.19 1.44 9.84
CA ASP A 571 26.46 2.01 11.15
C ASP A 571 25.42 1.63 12.22
N ALA A 572 24.20 1.29 11.81
CA ALA A 572 23.16 0.85 12.73
C ALA A 572 23.38 -0.57 13.29
N ILE A 573 24.29 -1.35 12.71
CA ILE A 573 24.66 -2.69 13.20
C ILE A 573 25.06 -2.62 14.68
N LYS A 574 25.78 -1.59 15.08
CA LYS A 574 26.21 -1.39 16.48
C LYS A 574 25.06 -1.22 17.49
N LYS A 575 23.86 -0.90 17.00
CA LYS A 575 22.63 -0.82 17.85
C LYS A 575 21.94 -2.16 18.05
N CYS A 576 22.31 -3.16 17.27
CA CYS A 576 21.69 -4.48 17.31
C CYS A 576 22.16 -5.31 18.51
N SER A 577 21.41 -6.38 18.82
CA SER A 577 21.87 -7.40 19.75
C SER A 577 23.19 -8.03 19.26
N PRO A 578 24.06 -8.54 20.17
CA PRO A 578 25.35 -9.10 19.76
C PRO A 578 25.22 -10.24 18.74
N ALA A 579 24.27 -11.13 18.90
CA ALA A 579 24.04 -12.24 17.96
C ALA A 579 23.59 -11.77 16.58
N LEU A 580 22.73 -10.74 16.53
CA LEU A 580 22.33 -10.13 15.27
C LEU A 580 23.49 -9.40 14.59
N GLN A 581 24.34 -8.70 15.36
CA GLN A 581 25.56 -8.10 14.82
C GLN A 581 26.47 -9.14 14.16
N GLU A 582 26.66 -10.28 14.81
CA GLU A 582 27.46 -11.39 14.25
C GLU A 582 26.87 -11.88 12.91
N PHE A 583 25.56 -12.04 12.86
CA PHE A 583 24.90 -12.52 11.63
C PHE A 583 24.99 -11.50 10.49
N LEU A 584 24.76 -10.22 10.76
CA LEU A 584 24.80 -9.14 9.75
C LEU A 584 26.20 -8.88 9.21
N GLY A 585 27.23 -9.14 10.01
CA GLY A 585 28.62 -8.83 9.65
C GLY A 585 28.87 -7.33 9.53
N ASP A 586 29.64 -6.92 8.52
CA ASP A 586 30.02 -5.51 8.32
C ASP A 586 29.24 -4.85 7.15
N ASP A 587 28.50 -5.61 6.38
CA ASP A 587 27.97 -5.18 5.08
C ASP A 587 26.44 -5.26 4.94
N GLN A 588 25.72 -5.79 5.95
CA GLN A 588 24.27 -5.86 5.97
C GLN A 588 23.70 -4.94 7.06
N PRO A 589 22.93 -3.90 6.69
CA PRO A 589 22.22 -3.10 7.69
C PRO A 589 21.13 -3.95 8.38
N PRO A 590 20.68 -3.56 9.59
CA PRO A 590 19.59 -4.26 10.26
C PRO A 590 18.22 -4.01 9.62
N VAL A 591 18.08 -2.95 8.84
CA VAL A 591 16.84 -2.57 8.14
C VAL A 591 17.08 -2.62 6.64
N TRP A 592 16.35 -3.48 5.96
CA TRP A 592 16.46 -3.72 4.52
C TRP A 592 15.35 -2.97 3.79
N HIS A 593 15.72 -1.93 3.06
CA HIS A 593 14.80 -1.15 2.25
C HIS A 593 14.50 -1.88 0.94
N VAL A 594 13.26 -2.36 0.77
CA VAL A 594 12.87 -3.15 -0.40
C VAL A 594 12.24 -2.31 -1.53
N GLY A 595 11.79 -1.09 -1.22
CA GLY A 595 11.28 -0.17 -2.25
C GLY A 595 10.01 0.59 -1.88
N GLU A 596 9.09 0.67 -2.83
CA GLU A 596 7.80 1.34 -2.69
C GLU A 596 6.70 0.41 -2.09
N CYS A 597 5.47 0.92 -1.96
CA CYS A 597 4.37 0.15 -1.36
C CYS A 597 4.06 -1.16 -2.12
N VAL A 598 4.13 -1.20 -3.45
CA VAL A 598 3.92 -2.44 -4.20
C VAL A 598 5.06 -3.45 -4.00
N ASP A 599 6.23 -2.99 -3.58
CA ASP A 599 7.36 -3.85 -3.23
C ASP A 599 7.15 -4.62 -1.91
N ASN A 600 5.99 -4.50 -1.26
CA ASN A 600 5.52 -5.49 -0.29
C ASN A 600 5.52 -6.91 -0.87
N ALA A 601 5.42 -7.06 -2.18
CA ALA A 601 5.63 -8.33 -2.87
C ALA A 601 7.05 -8.87 -2.64
N ARG A 602 8.06 -8.01 -2.57
CA ARG A 602 9.45 -8.40 -2.25
C ARG A 602 9.57 -8.87 -0.80
N SER A 603 8.97 -8.15 0.14
CA SER A 603 8.94 -8.58 1.55
C SER A 603 8.26 -9.94 1.70
N SER A 604 7.12 -10.13 1.05
CA SER A 604 6.40 -11.41 1.04
C SER A 604 7.20 -12.52 0.39
N GLY A 605 7.95 -12.23 -0.68
CA GLY A 605 8.84 -13.17 -1.35
C GLY A 605 9.99 -13.62 -0.45
N ILE A 606 10.56 -12.72 0.35
CA ILE A 606 11.59 -13.04 1.36
C ILE A 606 10.98 -13.95 2.44
N PHE A 607 9.81 -13.60 2.97
CA PHE A 607 9.11 -14.42 3.95
C PHE A 607 8.80 -15.84 3.42
N ALA A 608 8.24 -15.93 2.23
CA ALA A 608 7.91 -17.20 1.59
C ALA A 608 9.16 -18.04 1.28
N GLY A 609 10.24 -17.41 0.83
CA GLY A 609 11.51 -18.08 0.57
C GLY A 609 12.12 -18.71 1.82
N ILE A 610 12.11 -17.99 2.94
CA ILE A 610 12.61 -18.49 4.22
C ILE A 610 11.73 -19.63 4.76
N ALA A 611 10.41 -19.45 4.74
CA ALA A 611 9.47 -20.49 5.17
C ALA A 611 9.61 -21.77 4.32
N GLY A 612 9.80 -21.60 3.02
CA GLY A 612 10.03 -22.73 2.08
C GLY A 612 11.27 -23.54 2.41
N GLU A 613 12.37 -22.91 2.80
CA GLU A 613 13.61 -23.60 3.24
C GLU A 613 13.37 -24.49 4.46
N LEU A 614 12.43 -24.12 5.32
CA LEU A 614 12.11 -24.83 6.55
C LEU A 614 10.94 -25.81 6.40
N GLY A 615 10.28 -25.82 5.25
CA GLY A 615 9.07 -26.61 5.02
C GLY A 615 7.91 -26.19 5.94
N LEU A 616 7.85 -24.91 6.34
CA LEU A 616 6.86 -24.37 7.25
C LEU A 616 5.89 -23.44 6.52
N ASN A 617 4.68 -23.32 7.06
CA ASN A 617 3.70 -22.35 6.59
C ASN A 617 3.93 -20.97 7.23
N LEU A 618 3.56 -19.91 6.52
CA LEU A 618 3.76 -18.53 6.99
C LEU A 618 3.21 -18.24 8.40
N PRO A 619 2.02 -18.72 8.79
CA PRO A 619 1.50 -18.49 10.14
C PRO A 619 2.37 -19.08 11.27
N GLN A 620 3.20 -20.09 10.97
CA GLN A 620 4.09 -20.72 11.95
C GLN A 620 5.37 -19.92 12.18
N MET A 621 5.74 -19.07 11.21
CA MET A 621 7.03 -18.37 11.20
C MET A 621 7.05 -17.19 12.19
N PRO A 622 8.21 -16.86 12.78
CA PRO A 622 8.38 -15.70 13.64
C PRO A 622 8.45 -14.40 12.81
N PHE A 623 7.40 -14.13 12.07
CA PHE A 623 7.24 -12.97 11.22
C PHE A 623 6.13 -12.07 11.75
N ALA A 624 6.24 -10.78 11.47
CA ALA A 624 5.22 -9.80 11.77
C ALA A 624 5.21 -8.71 10.71
N MET A 625 4.09 -8.00 10.61
CA MET A 625 3.95 -6.77 9.85
C MET A 625 3.54 -5.66 10.80
N SER A 626 4.15 -4.50 10.69
CA SER A 626 3.72 -3.30 11.43
C SER A 626 3.58 -2.12 10.48
N SER A 627 2.45 -1.44 10.58
CA SER A 627 2.24 -0.13 9.99
C SER A 627 1.87 0.84 11.10
N PRO A 628 2.88 1.37 11.83
CA PRO A 628 2.64 2.11 13.06
C PRO A 628 1.78 3.35 12.85
N GLU A 629 2.02 4.07 11.76
CA GLU A 629 1.45 5.37 11.48
C GLU A 629 0.50 5.33 10.27
N TRP A 630 -0.18 4.21 10.05
CA TRP A 630 -1.12 4.09 8.93
C TRP A 630 -2.20 5.18 8.95
N SER A 631 -2.59 5.70 7.78
CA SER A 631 -3.47 6.85 7.68
C SER A 631 -4.54 6.78 6.60
N ASN A 632 -4.42 5.88 5.65
CA ASN A 632 -5.31 5.83 4.49
C ASN A 632 -5.78 4.40 4.16
N GLU A 633 -6.61 4.29 3.14
CA GLU A 633 -7.24 3.05 2.70
C GLU A 633 -6.22 1.99 2.30
N LYS A 634 -5.12 2.38 1.66
CA LYS A 634 -4.04 1.44 1.29
C LYS A 634 -3.39 0.80 2.52
N GLY A 635 -3.29 1.54 3.62
CA GLY A 635 -2.79 1.01 4.89
C GLY A 635 -3.68 -0.09 5.46
N ILE A 636 -5.01 0.06 5.35
CA ILE A 636 -5.97 -0.95 5.75
C ILE A 636 -5.76 -2.24 4.93
N ASP A 637 -5.66 -2.12 3.61
CA ASP A 637 -5.48 -3.28 2.74
C ASP A 637 -4.10 -3.93 2.86
N ALA A 638 -3.04 -3.15 3.07
CA ALA A 638 -1.71 -3.71 3.31
C ALA A 638 -1.68 -4.54 4.60
N SER A 639 -2.26 -4.03 5.68
CA SER A 639 -2.45 -4.77 6.94
C SER A 639 -3.25 -6.06 6.71
N LEU A 640 -4.37 -5.95 5.99
CA LEU A 640 -5.23 -7.08 5.68
C LEU A 640 -4.52 -8.12 4.81
N GLY A 641 -3.73 -7.70 3.83
CA GLY A 641 -2.98 -8.59 2.94
C GLY A 641 -2.02 -9.51 3.71
N PHE A 642 -1.26 -8.97 4.66
CA PHE A 642 -0.39 -9.79 5.52
C PHE A 642 -1.20 -10.70 6.44
N ARG A 643 -2.31 -10.24 6.97
CA ARG A 643 -3.19 -11.06 7.81
C ARG A 643 -3.84 -12.20 7.05
N LEU A 644 -4.22 -11.98 5.79
CA LEU A 644 -4.68 -13.05 4.89
C LEU A 644 -3.60 -14.13 4.67
N MET A 645 -2.32 -13.73 4.72
CA MET A 645 -1.19 -14.66 4.67
C MET A 645 -0.90 -15.33 6.02
N GLY A 646 -1.67 -15.03 7.06
CA GLY A 646 -1.49 -15.59 8.41
C GLY A 646 -0.42 -14.88 9.24
N ILE A 647 -0.04 -13.66 8.88
CA ILE A 647 0.94 -12.83 9.57
C ILE A 647 0.22 -11.74 10.36
N ASN A 648 0.49 -11.62 11.66
CA ASN A 648 -0.10 -10.60 12.51
C ASN A 648 0.29 -9.20 12.07
N SER A 649 -0.63 -8.25 12.24
CA SER A 649 -0.40 -6.83 12.00
C SER A 649 -0.46 -6.00 13.28
N TYR A 650 0.39 -4.97 13.36
CA TYR A 650 0.58 -4.15 14.57
C TYR A 650 0.59 -2.67 14.21
N HIS A 651 -0.20 -1.87 14.95
CA HIS A 651 -0.43 -0.45 14.63
C HIS A 651 -0.45 0.42 15.88
N CYS A 652 -0.14 1.72 15.73
CA CYS A 652 -0.25 2.73 16.78
C CYS A 652 -1.46 3.64 16.62
N VAL A 653 -2.24 3.48 15.56
CA VAL A 653 -3.45 4.27 15.28
C VAL A 653 -4.65 3.32 15.21
N GLU A 654 -5.71 3.65 15.94
CA GLU A 654 -6.93 2.86 15.95
C GLU A 654 -7.67 2.96 14.59
N PRO A 655 -8.18 1.83 14.07
CA PRO A 655 -9.09 1.88 12.94
C PRO A 655 -10.45 2.47 13.38
N PRO A 656 -11.27 2.99 12.45
CA PRO A 656 -12.56 3.59 12.79
C PRO A 656 -13.63 2.52 13.07
N THR A 657 -13.44 1.73 14.13
CA THR A 657 -14.31 0.61 14.48
C THR A 657 -14.81 0.63 15.93
N GLN A 658 -14.38 1.62 16.71
CA GLN A 658 -14.68 1.70 18.16
C GLN A 658 -16.19 1.74 18.48
N GLY A 659 -17.02 2.12 17.53
CA GLY A 659 -18.48 2.14 17.69
C GLY A 659 -19.17 0.77 17.56
N SER A 660 -18.43 -0.29 17.19
CA SER A 660 -18.90 -1.67 17.08
C SER A 660 -17.96 -2.61 17.79
N ASP A 661 -18.42 -3.20 18.89
CA ASP A 661 -17.66 -4.24 19.61
C ASP A 661 -17.50 -5.49 18.75
N ALA A 662 -18.53 -5.85 17.98
CA ALA A 662 -18.53 -7.05 17.14
C ALA A 662 -17.47 -6.94 16.04
N VAL A 663 -17.45 -5.86 15.26
CA VAL A 663 -16.46 -5.66 14.19
C VAL A 663 -15.05 -5.50 14.77
N THR A 664 -14.90 -4.77 15.87
CA THR A 664 -13.61 -4.59 16.54
C THR A 664 -13.05 -5.92 17.03
N LYS A 665 -13.85 -6.73 17.71
CA LYS A 665 -13.48 -8.07 18.16
C LYS A 665 -13.13 -8.98 16.98
N TRP A 666 -13.93 -8.94 15.93
CA TRP A 666 -13.67 -9.73 14.72
C TRP A 666 -12.30 -9.42 14.13
N LEU A 667 -11.94 -8.13 14.00
CA LEU A 667 -10.65 -7.70 13.46
C LEU A 667 -9.47 -8.06 14.38
N LYS A 668 -9.63 -7.89 15.70
CA LYS A 668 -8.53 -8.00 16.67
C LYS A 668 -8.38 -9.40 17.27
N GLU A 669 -9.43 -10.20 17.27
CA GLU A 669 -9.44 -11.51 17.97
C GLU A 669 -9.92 -12.65 17.07
N ASP A 670 -11.15 -12.58 16.54
CA ASP A 670 -11.80 -13.71 15.87
C ASP A 670 -11.09 -14.15 14.59
N THR A 671 -10.39 -13.25 13.90
CA THR A 671 -9.58 -13.59 12.72
C THR A 671 -8.42 -14.54 13.02
N LYS A 672 -8.06 -14.74 14.28
CA LYS A 672 -7.11 -15.79 14.66
C LYS A 672 -7.59 -17.17 14.24
N ASP A 673 -8.87 -17.47 14.46
CA ASP A 673 -9.46 -18.75 14.09
C ASP A 673 -9.78 -18.84 12.59
N ILE A 674 -9.97 -17.70 11.93
CA ILE A 674 -10.37 -17.61 10.52
C ILE A 674 -9.15 -17.60 9.60
N LEU A 675 -8.18 -16.73 9.89
CA LEU A 675 -7.00 -16.49 9.05
C LEU A 675 -5.69 -17.00 9.65
N GLY A 676 -5.68 -17.35 10.93
CA GLY A 676 -4.46 -17.65 11.67
C GLY A 676 -3.68 -16.41 12.11
N SER A 677 -4.28 -15.23 12.08
CA SER A 677 -3.64 -13.95 12.38
C SER A 677 -4.59 -12.96 13.03
N VAL A 678 -4.03 -11.99 13.76
CA VAL A 678 -4.77 -10.94 14.45
C VAL A 678 -4.19 -9.56 14.15
N MET A 679 -4.99 -8.52 14.39
CA MET A 679 -4.55 -7.13 14.43
C MET A 679 -4.38 -6.71 15.88
N TYR A 680 -3.24 -6.13 16.20
CA TYR A 680 -2.97 -5.50 17.49
C TYR A 680 -2.79 -3.99 17.33
N VAL A 681 -3.44 -3.22 18.17
CA VAL A 681 -3.33 -1.76 18.17
C VAL A 681 -3.05 -1.25 19.57
N ASN A 682 -2.05 -0.40 19.69
CA ASN A 682 -1.77 0.33 20.95
C ASN A 682 -1.10 1.66 20.58
N THR A 683 -1.58 2.75 21.16
CA THR A 683 -1.03 4.10 20.89
C THR A 683 0.39 4.31 21.44
N ASP A 684 0.87 3.43 22.31
CA ASP A 684 2.24 3.45 22.82
C ASP A 684 3.13 2.53 21.96
N PRO A 685 4.08 3.10 21.19
CA PRO A 685 4.98 2.32 20.34
C PRO A 685 5.79 1.27 21.10
N LYS A 686 6.13 1.55 22.35
CA LYS A 686 6.88 0.61 23.21
C LYS A 686 6.08 -0.66 23.46
N LYS A 687 4.78 -0.52 23.77
CA LYS A 687 3.88 -1.67 23.96
C LYS A 687 3.68 -2.45 22.67
N VAL A 688 3.64 -1.78 21.53
CA VAL A 688 3.56 -2.43 20.22
C VAL A 688 4.82 -3.28 19.97
N ALA A 689 6.01 -2.73 20.18
CA ALA A 689 7.26 -3.47 20.04
C ALA A 689 7.35 -4.66 21.01
N GLU A 690 6.98 -4.48 22.27
CA GLU A 690 6.93 -5.55 23.28
C GLU A 690 5.98 -6.69 22.84
N LYS A 691 4.82 -6.33 22.31
CA LYS A 691 3.83 -7.31 21.81
C LYS A 691 4.35 -8.08 20.60
N ILE A 692 4.99 -7.41 19.66
CA ILE A 692 5.64 -8.06 18.49
C ILE A 692 6.65 -9.09 18.99
N LEU A 693 7.54 -8.72 19.90
CA LEU A 693 8.56 -9.62 20.46
C LEU A 693 7.95 -10.80 21.19
N ALA A 694 6.93 -10.58 22.00
CA ALA A 694 6.24 -11.65 22.71
C ALA A 694 5.56 -12.65 21.76
N ASP A 695 4.92 -12.17 20.71
CA ASP A 695 4.26 -13.02 19.71
C ASP A 695 5.27 -13.80 18.86
N ILE A 696 6.41 -13.17 18.50
CA ILE A 696 7.54 -13.84 17.84
C ILE A 696 8.07 -14.96 18.73
N ASP A 697 8.31 -14.71 20.00
CA ASP A 697 8.81 -15.71 20.93
C ASP A 697 7.83 -16.86 21.12
N ALA A 698 6.53 -16.58 21.18
CA ALA A 698 5.51 -17.62 21.25
C ALA A 698 5.52 -18.56 20.03
N LYS A 699 5.71 -18.01 18.83
CA LYS A 699 5.86 -18.80 17.58
C LYS A 699 7.15 -19.62 17.61
N ARG A 700 8.27 -19.07 18.05
CA ARG A 700 9.52 -19.79 18.22
C ARG A 700 9.38 -20.97 19.20
N ALA A 701 8.74 -20.73 20.34
CA ALA A 701 8.49 -21.77 21.34
C ALA A 701 7.59 -22.90 20.78
N ALA A 702 6.56 -22.56 20.02
CA ALA A 702 5.69 -23.53 19.36
C ALA A 702 6.43 -24.43 18.34
N LEU A 703 7.50 -23.91 17.73
CA LEU A 703 8.38 -24.66 16.83
C LEU A 703 9.47 -25.45 17.55
N GLY A 704 9.61 -25.29 18.87
CA GLY A 704 10.70 -25.90 19.64
C GLY A 704 12.09 -25.36 19.27
N TRP A 705 12.17 -24.13 18.80
CA TRP A 705 13.44 -23.52 18.38
C TRP A 705 14.26 -23.03 19.58
N ALA A 706 15.57 -22.88 19.36
CA ALA A 706 16.48 -22.40 20.38
C ALA A 706 16.06 -21.04 20.92
N GLU A 707 16.39 -20.80 22.19
CA GLU A 707 16.23 -19.48 22.80
C GLU A 707 17.02 -18.42 22.02
N VAL A 708 16.53 -17.20 22.10
CA VAL A 708 17.18 -16.04 21.45
C VAL A 708 18.50 -15.77 22.15
N LYS A 709 19.57 -15.59 21.35
CA LYS A 709 20.95 -15.36 21.81
C LYS A 709 21.23 -13.90 22.11
#